data_7db66aff7fd2b0941cd69a6000cf8239
#
_entry.id   7db66aff7fd2b0941cd69a6000cf8239
#
_cell.length_a   1.000
_cell.length_b   1.000
_cell.length_c   1.000
_cell.angle_alpha   90.00
_cell.angle_beta   90.00
_cell.angle_gamma   90.00
#
_symmetry.space_group_name_H-M   'P 1'
#
loop_
_entity.id
_entity.type
_entity.pdbx_description
1 polymer ?
#
loop_
_entity_poly.entity_id
_entity_poly.type
_entity_poly.pdbx_seq_one_letter_code
_entity_poly.pdbx_strand_id
1 'polypeptide(L)'
;MKEEKLFGIRKAFEEAQKPHQNHAKLVTSLKHTYNELQDKNSFHEEFVHYLKYALVIYKREPAVEQVINFVAKFLASFYNSEKEDAEEEMEDPFLNYLITFLLESHHANSNAVRFRVCQLINKLLGSLPEDAQIGDEQFDQINSAMQLRATDKVPNVRIQAVLALSRLQDPKDDQCPVVNVYNSLIETDSSSEVRRAVLSCIGPSVKTLSRIIGRTMDVKDTVRKLAYQVLAEKVHVKALTIAQRVKLLQQGLNDRSECVKEVVRKQLLQAWLHLTEGNVLELLHHLDVESCPEVGGPALDAMFSLSPLHNLIKNFSELDDRKTIPIEKLTAEGALYWKTLCEHLKSKEEEFLERVLPEPAIYADYLLSYFQSIQFCTEEEEDLACIEQLMTKEFIGQQLILMIGCMDVTEEGGRKRMLSVLQEILMIPTMSASLVPYLMEKLLCLLKDDDRRIQMVAEIISEVREAIVTEDKQRDASEIRKQELKLAEIKVKLMEAKDALEKCVAVQDFSHASVLKERIIELEGVKSSLLKEAEESETKEICVEKSDPETLLKCLMMCNELLKKISLSKGLGPTLDGIIESLIIPGITNIHPAVRNMAVLCLGCCGLQSKEFASQHLTLLLQILQIDEMKVKLSALKAVFDQLLIFGIEPFKDRKGKDVQTENEENENKSEIAKETEEETATTHNLLQLLSGFLDSEFSELRTAAAEGLAKLIFSGRLISTKLLSRLVLLWYNPVTEEDTRLRHALGVFFPLFAYSKRTNQEYFEEAFLPTLQILFNAPASSPLSEVDVANVAELLVDLTRPSGLNQRPQNYQGLTVHDNLALKICNEILMDPSAPDVRIYAKALCSLELSKDFTKDLMDLLEDILEKVKDKICLKMVEKVKNNLSKGDRVGGHVSKERDLVEVTENNSGCNKPSSSTYQNEEGNKEITPTEETENTPLKPRSTRSRAAKGLRKGGVQTEHRRGSSRNAVSESGSGREIQQPISLAHSRPSRRTKTAALAKTRMDLSKLLDKE
;
A
#
# COMPACT_ATOMS: atom_id res chain seq x y z
N MET A 1 60.95 -40.26 14.33
CA MET A 1 61.00 -38.99 13.53
C MET A 1 59.76 -38.78 12.67
N LYS A 2 59.34 -39.79 11.81
CA LYS A 2 58.14 -39.59 10.97
C LYS A 2 56.86 -39.54 11.82
N GLU A 3 56.70 -40.37 12.80
CA GLU A 3 55.58 -40.39 13.74
C GLU A 3 55.53 -39.20 14.67
N GLU A 4 56.69 -38.70 15.14
CA GLU A 4 56.77 -37.48 15.98
C GLU A 4 56.35 -36.21 15.21
N LYS A 5 56.72 -36.13 13.90
CA LYS A 5 56.36 -34.98 13.06
C LYS A 5 54.87 -35.01 12.71
N LEU A 6 54.24 -36.14 12.50
CA LEU A 6 52.79 -36.31 12.30
C LEU A 6 52.01 -36.06 13.59
N PHE A 7 52.58 -36.36 14.77
CA PHE A 7 52.03 -35.99 16.07
C PHE A 7 51.87 -34.45 16.21
N GLY A 8 52.72 -33.69 15.52
CA GLY A 8 52.61 -32.21 15.45
C GLY A 8 51.31 -31.73 14.85
N ILE A 9 50.69 -32.42 13.85
CA ILE A 9 49.40 -32.08 13.23
C ILE A 9 48.30 -32.21 14.26
N ARG A 10 48.23 -33.37 14.92
CA ARG A 10 47.22 -33.65 15.96
C ARG A 10 47.24 -32.55 17.04
N LYS A 11 48.46 -32.27 17.57
CA LYS A 11 48.63 -31.22 18.59
C LYS A 11 48.21 -29.85 18.12
N ALA A 12 48.47 -29.50 16.84
CA ALA A 12 48.01 -28.23 16.27
C ALA A 12 46.49 -28.11 16.22
N PHE A 13 45.76 -29.18 15.85
CA PHE A 13 44.30 -29.22 15.87
C PHE A 13 43.72 -29.19 17.29
N GLU A 14 44.35 -29.88 18.26
CA GLU A 14 43.97 -29.84 19.68
C GLU A 14 44.19 -28.45 20.30
N GLU A 15 45.29 -27.80 20.03
CA GLU A 15 45.57 -26.44 20.50
C GLU A 15 44.70 -25.38 19.83
N ALA A 16 44.38 -25.57 18.53
CA ALA A 16 43.54 -24.63 17.79
C ALA A 16 42.09 -24.51 18.35
N GLN A 17 41.61 -25.49 19.11
CA GLN A 17 40.31 -25.49 19.77
C GLN A 17 40.23 -24.54 20.97
N LYS A 18 41.40 -24.14 21.54
CA LYS A 18 41.43 -23.34 22.75
C LYS A 18 41.05 -21.90 22.47
N PRO A 19 40.23 -21.23 23.31
CA PRO A 19 39.71 -19.89 23.06
C PRO A 19 40.85 -18.94 23.17
N HIS A 20 41.77 -18.57 23.21
CA HIS A 20 42.83 -17.55 23.28
C HIS A 20 44.14 -18.00 22.63
N GLN A 21 44.09 -19.06 21.86
CA GLN A 21 45.25 -19.57 21.17
C GLN A 21 45.66 -18.66 20.01
N ASN A 22 46.99 -18.37 19.95
CA ASN A 22 47.52 -17.59 18.82
C ASN A 22 47.65 -18.48 17.58
N HIS A 23 46.69 -18.44 16.68
CA HIS A 23 46.70 -19.22 15.46
C HIS A 23 47.90 -18.91 14.54
N ALA A 24 48.41 -17.69 14.52
CA ALA A 24 49.58 -17.34 13.68
C ALA A 24 50.80 -18.16 14.07
N LYS A 25 51.07 -18.33 15.37
CA LYS A 25 52.18 -19.18 15.86
C LYS A 25 51.97 -20.64 15.48
N LEU A 26 50.76 -21.13 15.57
CA LEU A 26 50.44 -22.54 15.18
C LEU A 26 50.63 -22.72 13.68
N VAL A 27 50.19 -21.79 12.88
CA VAL A 27 50.36 -21.77 11.41
C VAL A 27 51.84 -21.80 11.04
N THR A 28 52.66 -20.92 11.62
CA THR A 28 54.11 -20.88 11.36
C THR A 28 54.80 -22.18 11.76
N SER A 29 54.48 -22.75 12.94
CA SER A 29 55.04 -24.03 13.42
C SER A 29 54.65 -25.20 12.53
N LEU A 30 53.36 -25.26 12.11
CA LEU A 30 52.89 -26.31 11.25
C LEU A 30 53.43 -26.21 9.81
N LYS A 31 53.61 -24.98 9.29
CA LYS A 31 54.23 -24.75 7.99
C LYS A 31 55.70 -25.14 7.98
N HIS A 32 56.47 -24.90 9.06
CA HIS A 32 57.81 -25.36 9.23
C HIS A 32 57.88 -26.91 9.22
N THR A 33 56.95 -27.58 9.95
CA THR A 33 56.85 -29.05 9.96
C THR A 33 56.52 -29.61 8.54
N TYR A 34 55.67 -28.94 7.80
CA TYR A 34 55.34 -29.30 6.42
C TYR A 34 56.56 -29.18 5.50
N ASN A 35 57.31 -28.12 5.61
CA ASN A 35 58.49 -27.88 4.78
C ASN A 35 59.61 -28.93 5.05
N GLU A 36 59.76 -29.39 6.28
CA GLU A 36 60.77 -30.36 6.69
C GLU A 36 60.42 -31.83 6.35
N LEU A 37 59.16 -32.12 6.03
CA LEU A 37 58.73 -33.45 5.67
C LEU A 37 59.12 -33.82 4.23
N GLN A 38 59.82 -34.96 4.05
CA GLN A 38 60.11 -35.49 2.71
C GLN A 38 58.89 -36.07 2.02
N ASP A 39 58.03 -36.78 2.78
CA ASP A 39 56.77 -37.37 2.28
C ASP A 39 55.60 -36.43 2.60
N LYS A 40 55.27 -35.58 1.68
CA LYS A 40 54.20 -34.59 1.81
C LYS A 40 52.83 -35.25 1.75
N ASN A 41 52.67 -36.37 1.03
CA ASN A 41 51.40 -37.03 0.91
C ASN A 41 50.89 -37.56 2.26
N SER A 42 51.77 -38.11 3.10
CA SER A 42 51.38 -38.49 4.47
C SER A 42 50.88 -37.31 5.32
N PHE A 43 51.44 -36.14 5.10
CA PHE A 43 50.94 -34.91 5.77
C PHE A 43 49.54 -34.52 5.26
N HIS A 44 49.33 -34.61 3.97
CA HIS A 44 48.02 -34.30 3.34
C HIS A 44 46.91 -35.19 3.90
N GLU A 45 47.16 -36.50 3.92
CA GLU A 45 46.19 -37.47 4.42
C GLU A 45 45.90 -37.30 5.91
N GLU A 46 46.90 -37.09 6.74
CA GLU A 46 46.75 -36.95 8.19
C GLU A 46 46.05 -35.60 8.52
N PHE A 47 46.37 -34.53 7.80
CA PHE A 47 45.71 -33.23 7.98
C PHE A 47 44.21 -33.34 7.65
N VAL A 48 43.85 -33.96 6.55
CA VAL A 48 42.46 -34.22 6.17
C VAL A 48 41.76 -35.12 7.16
N HIS A 49 42.47 -36.11 7.73
CA HIS A 49 41.91 -37.00 8.76
C HIS A 49 41.42 -36.17 9.97
N TYR A 50 42.21 -35.25 10.51
CA TYR A 50 41.79 -34.40 11.64
C TYR A 50 40.73 -33.36 11.21
N LEU A 51 40.79 -32.83 10.01
CA LEU A 51 39.80 -31.89 9.49
C LEU A 51 38.40 -32.53 9.42
N LYS A 52 38.30 -33.80 9.04
CA LYS A 52 37.02 -34.52 8.95
C LYS A 52 36.22 -34.52 10.25
N TYR A 53 36.89 -34.53 11.44
CA TYR A 53 36.19 -34.39 12.73
C TYR A 53 35.45 -33.07 12.89
N ALA A 54 35.99 -31.95 12.37
CA ALA A 54 35.33 -30.68 12.40
C ALA A 54 34.22 -30.55 11.36
N LEU A 55 34.36 -31.23 10.19
CA LEU A 55 33.38 -31.15 9.09
C LEU A 55 32.06 -31.83 9.39
N VAL A 56 32.04 -32.87 10.27
CA VAL A 56 30.81 -33.58 10.61
C VAL A 56 29.94 -32.90 11.67
N ILE A 57 30.43 -31.84 12.31
CA ILE A 57 29.70 -31.11 13.37
C ILE A 57 28.92 -29.91 12.78
N TYR A 58 27.59 -30.00 12.75
CA TYR A 58 26.72 -28.93 12.22
C TYR A 58 26.61 -27.72 13.15
N LYS A 59 26.57 -27.98 14.48
CA LYS A 59 26.48 -26.92 15.49
C LYS A 59 27.65 -25.93 15.39
N ARG A 60 27.41 -24.64 15.54
CA ARG A 60 28.44 -23.60 15.64
C ARG A 60 29.02 -23.60 17.04
N GLU A 61 29.79 -24.64 17.38
CA GLU A 61 30.52 -24.72 18.66
C GLU A 61 31.81 -23.90 18.57
N PRO A 62 32.17 -23.10 19.60
CA PRO A 62 33.34 -22.25 19.56
C PRO A 62 34.62 -22.99 19.20
N ALA A 63 34.83 -24.20 19.73
CA ALA A 63 36.00 -25.01 19.43
C ALA A 63 36.09 -25.38 17.93
N VAL A 64 34.95 -25.74 17.32
CA VAL A 64 34.90 -26.09 15.88
C VAL A 64 35.12 -24.83 15.01
N GLU A 65 34.54 -23.71 15.39
CA GLU A 65 34.75 -22.43 14.69
C GLU A 65 36.24 -22.01 14.73
N GLN A 66 36.93 -22.21 15.85
CA GLN A 66 38.36 -21.96 15.98
C GLN A 66 39.18 -22.88 15.06
N VAL A 67 38.88 -24.17 15.00
CA VAL A 67 39.54 -25.10 14.08
C VAL A 67 39.36 -24.67 12.61
N ILE A 68 38.13 -24.33 12.20
CA ILE A 68 37.86 -23.84 10.84
C ILE A 68 38.64 -22.57 10.53
N ASN A 69 38.69 -21.61 11.47
CA ASN A 69 39.49 -20.39 11.32
C ASN A 69 40.99 -20.71 11.23
N PHE A 70 41.50 -21.66 12.04
CA PHE A 70 42.88 -22.08 11.99
C PHE A 70 43.25 -22.68 10.63
N VAL A 71 42.43 -23.63 10.13
CA VAL A 71 42.61 -24.28 8.83
C VAL A 71 42.59 -23.26 7.70
N ALA A 72 41.63 -22.31 7.70
CA ALA A 72 41.59 -21.25 6.68
C ALA A 72 42.86 -20.37 6.67
N LYS A 73 43.37 -19.99 7.86
CA LYS A 73 44.60 -19.22 7.98
C LYS A 73 45.83 -20.02 7.56
N PHE A 74 45.87 -21.31 7.87
CA PHE A 74 46.96 -22.19 7.45
C PHE A 74 47.04 -22.30 5.93
N LEU A 75 45.89 -22.50 5.27
CA LEU A 75 45.78 -22.51 3.81
C LEU A 75 46.18 -21.14 3.20
N ALA A 76 45.71 -20.03 3.76
CA ALA A 76 46.05 -18.71 3.27
C ALA A 76 47.56 -18.43 3.36
N SER A 77 48.28 -19.08 4.28
CA SER A 77 49.73 -18.89 4.42
C SER A 77 50.54 -19.40 3.21
N PHE A 78 50.01 -20.28 2.42
CA PHE A 78 50.67 -20.77 1.20
C PHE A 78 50.58 -19.80 0.03
N TYR A 79 49.58 -18.90 0.02
CA TYR A 79 49.48 -17.80 -0.95
C TYR A 79 50.41 -16.64 -0.65
N ASN A 80 50.91 -16.52 0.58
CA ASN A 80 51.78 -15.41 1.01
C ASN A 80 53.27 -15.73 0.87
N SER A 81 53.67 -16.79 0.20
CA SER A 81 55.10 -17.12 0.07
C SER A 81 55.74 -16.24 -1.01
N GLU A 82 56.58 -15.30 -0.56
CA GLU A 82 57.49 -14.49 -1.36
C GLU A 82 58.34 -15.40 -2.25
N LYS A 83 57.97 -15.57 -3.51
CA LYS A 83 58.79 -16.09 -4.59
C LYS A 83 58.90 -15.00 -5.65
N GLU A 84 59.86 -14.10 -5.47
CA GLU A 84 60.15 -13.04 -6.43
C GLU A 84 60.82 -13.56 -7.74
N ASP A 85 61.22 -14.84 -7.83
CA ASP A 85 62.08 -15.34 -8.92
C ASP A 85 61.60 -16.66 -9.57
N ALA A 86 60.31 -16.97 -9.67
CA ALA A 86 59.87 -18.20 -10.39
C ALA A 86 58.99 -17.84 -11.60
N GLU A 87 59.50 -18.02 -12.79
CA GLU A 87 58.82 -17.87 -14.07
C GLU A 87 57.70 -18.92 -14.36
N GLU A 88 57.48 -19.88 -13.46
CA GLU A 88 56.41 -20.87 -13.55
C GLU A 88 55.52 -20.82 -12.29
N GLU A 89 54.27 -20.47 -12.43
CA GLU A 89 53.20 -20.54 -11.41
C GLU A 89 52.90 -22.01 -11.05
N MET A 90 53.77 -22.67 -10.29
CA MET A 90 53.44 -23.99 -9.74
C MET A 90 52.57 -23.80 -8.50
N GLU A 91 51.29 -24.14 -8.62
CA GLU A 91 50.37 -24.26 -7.48
C GLU A 91 50.91 -25.16 -6.39
N ASP A 92 50.82 -24.77 -5.09
CA ASP A 92 51.28 -25.60 -3.99
C ASP A 92 50.52 -26.94 -3.94
N PRO A 93 51.20 -28.08 -3.98
CA PRO A 93 50.54 -29.41 -4.03
C PRO A 93 49.56 -29.66 -2.88
N PHE A 94 49.83 -29.10 -1.69
CA PHE A 94 48.92 -29.24 -0.55
C PHE A 94 47.63 -28.44 -0.74
N LEU A 95 47.76 -27.26 -1.27
CA LEU A 95 46.63 -26.38 -1.50
C LEU A 95 45.68 -26.97 -2.55
N ASN A 96 46.26 -27.49 -3.65
CA ASN A 96 45.51 -28.16 -4.70
C ASN A 96 44.80 -29.42 -4.18
N TYR A 97 45.53 -30.26 -3.40
CA TYR A 97 44.97 -31.43 -2.77
C TYR A 97 43.78 -31.12 -1.86
N LEU A 98 43.89 -30.10 -1.01
CA LEU A 98 42.83 -29.78 -0.07
C LEU A 98 41.63 -29.12 -0.74
N ILE A 99 41.85 -28.23 -1.72
CA ILE A 99 40.75 -27.64 -2.51
C ILE A 99 40.01 -28.74 -3.24
N THR A 100 40.68 -29.66 -3.89
CA THR A 100 40.06 -30.81 -4.56
C THR A 100 39.23 -31.66 -3.58
N PHE A 101 39.78 -31.96 -2.38
CA PHE A 101 39.05 -32.67 -1.32
C PHE A 101 37.78 -31.89 -0.88
N LEU A 102 37.83 -30.59 -0.75
CA LEU A 102 36.67 -29.78 -0.39
C LEU A 102 35.62 -29.75 -1.51
N LEU A 103 36.10 -29.66 -2.77
CA LEU A 103 35.21 -29.65 -3.94
C LEU A 103 34.53 -31.02 -4.15
N GLU A 104 35.17 -32.14 -3.80
CA GLU A 104 34.52 -33.46 -3.78
C GLU A 104 33.54 -33.55 -2.61
N SER A 105 33.92 -33.05 -1.42
CA SER A 105 33.11 -33.15 -0.20
C SER A 105 31.85 -32.30 -0.21
N HIS A 106 31.74 -31.24 -1.05
CA HIS A 106 30.55 -30.44 -1.10
C HIS A 106 29.31 -31.18 -1.63
N HIS A 107 29.47 -32.32 -2.30
CA HIS A 107 28.40 -33.21 -2.75
C HIS A 107 27.88 -34.19 -1.66
N ALA A 108 28.47 -34.18 -0.46
CA ALA A 108 28.10 -35.11 0.60
C ALA A 108 26.60 -35.02 0.96
N ASN A 109 26.00 -36.20 1.25
CA ASN A 109 24.60 -36.24 1.71
C ASN A 109 24.39 -35.53 3.05
N SER A 110 25.40 -35.48 3.92
CA SER A 110 25.36 -34.82 5.21
C SER A 110 25.29 -33.31 5.06
N ASN A 111 24.25 -32.68 5.63
CA ASN A 111 24.10 -31.24 5.69
C ASN A 111 25.24 -30.57 6.50
N ALA A 112 25.79 -31.25 7.50
CA ALA A 112 26.92 -30.78 8.28
C ALA A 112 28.17 -30.62 7.41
N VAL A 113 28.50 -31.62 6.63
CA VAL A 113 29.66 -31.58 5.74
C VAL A 113 29.48 -30.46 4.70
N ARG A 114 28.35 -30.40 4.00
CA ARG A 114 28.09 -29.34 3.02
C ARG A 114 28.20 -27.95 3.64
N PHE A 115 27.62 -27.75 4.84
CA PHE A 115 27.73 -26.49 5.56
C PHE A 115 29.17 -26.09 5.89
N ARG A 116 29.94 -27.02 6.44
CA ARG A 116 31.36 -26.79 6.86
C ARG A 116 32.29 -26.58 5.68
N VAL A 117 32.09 -27.34 4.61
CA VAL A 117 32.86 -27.12 3.36
C VAL A 117 32.62 -25.72 2.79
N CYS A 118 31.37 -25.30 2.63
CA CYS A 118 31.06 -23.94 2.18
C CYS A 118 31.62 -22.89 3.14
N GLN A 119 31.55 -23.12 4.46
CA GLN A 119 32.11 -22.22 5.46
C GLN A 119 33.65 -22.13 5.36
N LEU A 120 34.33 -23.25 5.16
CA LEU A 120 35.79 -23.27 5.03
C LEU A 120 36.22 -22.54 3.75
N ILE A 121 35.55 -22.79 2.63
CA ILE A 121 35.81 -22.07 1.37
C ILE A 121 35.58 -20.57 1.55
N ASN A 122 34.46 -20.16 2.17
CA ASN A 122 34.20 -18.76 2.49
C ASN A 122 35.31 -18.15 3.35
N LYS A 123 35.75 -18.87 4.41
CA LYS A 123 36.82 -18.39 5.31
C LYS A 123 38.18 -18.34 4.61
N LEU A 124 38.49 -19.29 3.76
CA LEU A 124 39.70 -19.32 2.95
C LEU A 124 39.72 -18.09 2.03
N LEU A 125 38.70 -17.91 1.18
CA LEU A 125 38.62 -16.78 0.28
C LEU A 125 38.69 -15.45 1.02
N GLY A 126 38.08 -15.34 2.23
CA GLY A 126 38.14 -14.17 3.10
C GLY A 126 39.49 -13.93 3.77
N SER A 127 40.36 -14.96 3.87
CA SER A 127 41.67 -14.89 4.48
C SER A 127 42.82 -14.64 3.47
N LEU A 128 42.50 -14.76 2.17
CA LEU A 128 43.48 -14.49 1.12
C LEU A 128 43.78 -12.97 1.04
N PRO A 129 45.01 -12.58 0.75
CA PRO A 129 45.37 -11.19 0.45
C PRO A 129 44.56 -10.65 -0.77
N GLU A 130 44.53 -9.33 -0.93
CA GLU A 130 43.75 -8.70 -2.03
C GLU A 130 44.37 -9.00 -3.41
N ASP A 131 45.67 -9.26 -3.45
CA ASP A 131 46.49 -9.53 -4.64
C ASP A 131 46.70 -11.03 -4.89
N ALA A 132 46.15 -11.93 -4.05
CA ALA A 132 46.29 -13.36 -4.23
C ALA A 132 45.67 -13.81 -5.55
N GLN A 133 46.44 -14.56 -6.34
CA GLN A 133 45.99 -15.17 -7.58
C GLN A 133 45.56 -16.62 -7.28
N ILE A 134 44.40 -16.99 -7.78
CA ILE A 134 43.89 -18.34 -7.81
C ILE A 134 43.92 -18.77 -9.27
N GLY A 135 44.40 -20.00 -9.57
CA GLY A 135 44.40 -20.50 -10.94
C GLY A 135 43.00 -20.49 -11.57
N ASP A 136 42.92 -20.24 -12.86
CA ASP A 136 41.62 -20.08 -13.57
C ASP A 136 40.73 -21.33 -13.41
N GLU A 137 41.33 -22.53 -13.48
CA GLU A 137 40.61 -23.81 -13.33
C GLU A 137 40.02 -23.96 -11.92
N GLN A 138 40.80 -23.67 -10.87
CA GLN A 138 40.33 -23.72 -9.49
C GLN A 138 39.25 -22.65 -9.22
N PHE A 139 39.41 -21.46 -9.79
CA PHE A 139 38.41 -20.40 -9.70
C PHE A 139 37.06 -20.87 -10.27
N ASP A 140 37.07 -21.45 -11.47
CA ASP A 140 35.84 -21.92 -12.12
C ASP A 140 35.19 -23.08 -11.36
N GLN A 141 36.00 -23.99 -10.82
CA GLN A 141 35.51 -25.12 -10.01
C GLN A 141 34.88 -24.62 -8.69
N ILE A 142 35.52 -23.72 -7.97
CA ILE A 142 35.00 -23.12 -6.73
C ILE A 142 33.71 -22.34 -7.05
N ASN A 143 33.73 -21.55 -8.11
CA ASN A 143 32.58 -20.74 -8.53
C ASN A 143 31.38 -21.63 -8.85
N SER A 144 31.55 -22.66 -9.66
CA SER A 144 30.49 -23.61 -10.00
C SER A 144 29.95 -24.38 -8.78
N ALA A 145 30.85 -24.85 -7.90
CA ALA A 145 30.47 -25.55 -6.69
C ALA A 145 29.65 -24.64 -5.73
N MET A 146 30.07 -23.38 -5.56
CA MET A 146 29.36 -22.46 -4.66
C MET A 146 28.03 -21.99 -5.26
N GLN A 147 27.90 -21.80 -6.56
CA GLN A 147 26.62 -21.54 -7.23
C GLN A 147 25.64 -22.72 -7.01
N LEU A 148 26.09 -23.96 -7.13
CA LEU A 148 25.27 -25.12 -6.86
C LEU A 148 24.82 -25.17 -5.37
N ARG A 149 25.69 -24.83 -4.42
CA ARG A 149 25.32 -24.77 -2.99
C ARG A 149 24.47 -23.58 -2.63
N ALA A 150 24.46 -22.52 -3.43
CA ALA A 150 23.54 -21.37 -3.27
C ALA A 150 22.06 -21.78 -3.47
N THR A 151 21.79 -22.93 -4.10
CA THR A 151 20.45 -23.53 -4.25
C THR A 151 20.20 -24.73 -3.31
N ASP A 152 21.04 -24.95 -2.30
CA ASP A 152 20.89 -26.06 -1.35
C ASP A 152 19.58 -26.00 -0.57
N LYS A 153 19.03 -27.16 -0.20
CA LYS A 153 17.79 -27.26 0.61
C LYS A 153 17.93 -26.59 1.98
N VAL A 154 19.14 -26.56 2.54
CA VAL A 154 19.41 -26.05 3.89
C VAL A 154 19.81 -24.57 3.82
N PRO A 155 19.07 -23.64 4.43
CA PRO A 155 19.36 -22.19 4.37
C PRO A 155 20.78 -21.84 4.83
N ASN A 156 21.30 -22.48 5.88
CA ASN A 156 22.64 -22.19 6.38
C ASN A 156 23.75 -22.57 5.38
N VAL A 157 23.54 -23.60 4.55
CA VAL A 157 24.46 -23.95 3.46
C VAL A 157 24.42 -22.84 2.39
N ARG A 158 23.21 -22.42 1.99
CA ARG A 158 23.04 -21.31 1.04
C ARG A 158 23.74 -20.04 1.51
N ILE A 159 23.58 -19.67 2.80
CA ILE A 159 24.24 -18.49 3.39
C ILE A 159 25.77 -18.57 3.23
N GLN A 160 26.39 -19.72 3.56
CA GLN A 160 27.84 -19.83 3.44
C GLN A 160 28.31 -19.80 1.98
N ALA A 161 27.56 -20.41 1.08
CA ALA A 161 27.83 -20.34 -0.36
C ALA A 161 27.73 -18.90 -0.90
N VAL A 162 26.69 -18.17 -0.53
CA VAL A 162 26.53 -16.75 -0.86
C VAL A 162 27.71 -15.92 -0.36
N LEU A 163 28.13 -16.13 0.89
CA LEU A 163 29.29 -15.42 1.47
C LEU A 163 30.59 -15.77 0.73
N ALA A 164 30.77 -17.02 0.30
CA ALA A 164 31.92 -17.43 -0.49
C ALA A 164 31.97 -16.77 -1.88
N LEU A 165 30.82 -16.70 -2.55
CA LEU A 165 30.66 -16.07 -3.88
C LEU A 165 30.92 -14.56 -3.85
N SER A 166 30.93 -13.91 -2.68
CA SER A 166 31.07 -12.44 -2.59
C SER A 166 32.36 -11.90 -3.19
N ARG A 167 33.45 -12.65 -3.15
CA ARG A 167 34.75 -12.28 -3.75
C ARG A 167 34.89 -12.69 -5.21
N LEU A 168 33.99 -13.53 -5.71
CA LEU A 168 33.97 -14.06 -7.07
C LEU A 168 33.03 -13.29 -8.00
N GLN A 169 32.31 -12.28 -7.48
CA GLN A 169 31.39 -11.46 -8.28
C GLN A 169 32.14 -10.34 -9.02
N ASP A 170 31.72 -10.10 -10.24
CA ASP A 170 32.01 -8.86 -10.96
C ASP A 170 30.71 -8.08 -11.25
N PRO A 171 30.38 -7.05 -10.47
CA PRO A 171 29.16 -6.26 -10.67
C PRO A 171 29.14 -5.45 -11.97
N LYS A 172 30.31 -5.30 -12.66
CA LYS A 172 30.42 -4.56 -13.93
C LYS A 172 30.16 -5.48 -15.13
N ASP A 173 30.38 -6.76 -14.98
CA ASP A 173 30.08 -7.75 -16.03
C ASP A 173 28.59 -8.06 -16.04
N ASP A 174 27.95 -7.69 -17.14
CA ASP A 174 26.54 -7.96 -17.36
C ASP A 174 26.20 -9.45 -17.45
N GLN A 175 27.15 -10.31 -17.71
CA GLN A 175 26.96 -11.75 -17.83
C GLN A 175 27.45 -12.53 -16.60
N CYS A 176 27.93 -11.85 -15.56
CA CYS A 176 28.46 -12.49 -14.39
C CYS A 176 27.46 -13.50 -13.76
N PRO A 177 27.77 -14.79 -13.72
CA PRO A 177 26.86 -15.82 -13.20
C PRO A 177 26.52 -15.61 -11.71
N VAL A 178 27.48 -15.11 -10.93
CA VAL A 178 27.28 -14.84 -9.49
C VAL A 178 26.24 -13.76 -9.27
N VAL A 179 26.28 -12.68 -10.06
CA VAL A 179 25.29 -11.58 -10.01
C VAL A 179 23.90 -12.10 -10.34
N ASN A 180 23.79 -13.01 -11.32
CA ASN A 180 22.50 -13.61 -11.70
C ASN A 180 21.94 -14.49 -10.55
N VAL A 181 22.80 -15.29 -9.88
CA VAL A 181 22.41 -16.09 -8.70
C VAL A 181 21.95 -15.16 -7.56
N TYR A 182 22.66 -14.08 -7.29
CA TYR A 182 22.28 -13.13 -6.26
C TYR A 182 20.93 -12.44 -6.55
N ASN A 183 20.69 -12.04 -7.80
CA ASN A 183 19.41 -11.45 -8.23
C ASN A 183 18.25 -12.44 -8.05
N SER A 184 18.47 -13.72 -8.34
CA SER A 184 17.45 -14.75 -8.11
C SER A 184 17.18 -14.97 -6.61
N LEU A 185 18.21 -15.17 -5.80
CA LEU A 185 18.07 -15.45 -4.37
C LEU A 185 17.48 -14.27 -3.59
N ILE A 186 17.87 -13.05 -3.92
CA ILE A 186 17.35 -11.85 -3.24
C ILE A 186 15.85 -11.68 -3.45
N GLU A 187 15.30 -12.16 -4.57
CA GLU A 187 13.86 -12.06 -4.87
C GLU A 187 13.07 -13.25 -4.35
N THR A 188 13.56 -14.46 -4.58
CA THR A 188 12.74 -15.67 -4.47
C THR A 188 13.03 -16.52 -3.24
N ASP A 189 14.18 -16.34 -2.55
CA ASP A 189 14.50 -17.19 -1.40
C ASP A 189 13.52 -17.01 -0.24
N SER A 190 12.96 -18.10 0.26
CA SER A 190 12.01 -18.09 1.37
C SER A 190 12.64 -17.65 2.70
N SER A 191 13.95 -17.85 2.89
CA SER A 191 14.66 -17.52 4.12
C SER A 191 15.12 -16.06 4.13
N SER A 192 14.64 -15.27 5.08
CA SER A 192 15.09 -13.89 5.30
C SER A 192 16.60 -13.77 5.55
N GLU A 193 17.21 -14.78 6.19
CA GLU A 193 18.64 -14.78 6.49
C GLU A 193 19.49 -14.98 5.21
N VAL A 194 19.00 -15.74 4.23
CA VAL A 194 19.65 -15.86 2.92
C VAL A 194 19.54 -14.54 2.17
N ARG A 195 18.35 -13.92 2.10
CA ARG A 195 18.17 -12.62 1.46
C ARG A 195 19.05 -11.54 2.12
N ARG A 196 19.19 -11.61 3.45
CA ARG A 196 20.09 -10.72 4.21
C ARG A 196 21.57 -10.96 3.87
N ALA A 197 21.99 -12.21 3.75
CA ALA A 197 23.35 -12.55 3.35
C ALA A 197 23.67 -12.05 1.93
N VAL A 198 22.73 -12.21 0.99
CA VAL A 198 22.89 -11.66 -0.37
C VAL A 198 23.03 -10.14 -0.34
N LEU A 199 22.17 -9.44 0.39
CA LEU A 199 22.25 -7.97 0.54
C LEU A 199 23.60 -7.50 1.09
N SER A 200 24.20 -8.24 2.04
CA SER A 200 25.52 -7.87 2.59
C SER A 200 26.66 -8.01 1.57
N CYS A 201 26.50 -8.93 0.62
CA CYS A 201 27.52 -9.30 -0.37
C CYS A 201 27.36 -8.60 -1.72
N ILE A 202 26.14 -8.35 -2.17
CA ILE A 202 25.84 -7.85 -3.53
C ILE A 202 26.48 -6.50 -3.79
N GLY A 203 27.18 -6.38 -4.92
CA GLY A 203 27.74 -5.11 -5.40
C GLY A 203 26.65 -4.30 -6.11
N PRO A 204 26.50 -2.98 -5.81
CA PRO A 204 25.58 -2.12 -6.53
C PRO A 204 25.98 -1.96 -8.00
N SER A 205 25.04 -2.16 -8.91
CA SER A 205 25.18 -1.93 -10.36
C SER A 205 23.80 -1.61 -10.93
N VAL A 206 23.73 -1.24 -12.20
CA VAL A 206 22.45 -0.96 -12.88
C VAL A 206 21.48 -2.15 -12.76
N LYS A 207 21.97 -3.40 -12.85
CA LYS A 207 21.18 -4.62 -12.74
C LYS A 207 20.74 -4.96 -11.32
N THR A 208 21.57 -4.65 -10.32
CA THR A 208 21.33 -5.04 -8.93
C THR A 208 20.58 -3.99 -8.13
N LEU A 209 20.67 -2.71 -8.54
CA LEU A 209 20.12 -1.58 -7.77
C LEU A 209 18.61 -1.70 -7.57
N SER A 210 17.84 -2.05 -8.60
CA SER A 210 16.38 -2.24 -8.50
C SER A 210 16.02 -3.36 -7.52
N ARG A 211 16.83 -4.43 -7.44
CA ARG A 211 16.63 -5.56 -6.53
C ARG A 211 16.96 -5.18 -5.08
N ILE A 212 18.02 -4.39 -4.88
CA ILE A 212 18.39 -3.85 -3.56
C ILE A 212 17.27 -2.93 -3.06
N ILE A 213 16.77 -2.01 -3.90
CA ILE A 213 15.63 -1.13 -3.58
C ILE A 213 14.38 -1.96 -3.25
N GLY A 214 14.09 -3.02 -4.00
CA GLY A 214 12.96 -3.91 -3.71
C GLY A 214 12.98 -4.50 -2.29
N ARG A 215 14.15 -4.68 -1.68
CA ARG A 215 14.27 -5.22 -0.31
C ARG A 215 13.97 -4.21 0.80
N THR A 216 13.84 -2.93 0.50
CA THR A 216 13.29 -1.95 1.46
C THR A 216 11.83 -2.22 1.81
N MET A 217 11.13 -3.06 1.01
CA MET A 217 9.76 -3.52 1.22
C MET A 217 9.68 -4.99 1.69
N ASP A 218 10.81 -5.59 2.13
CA ASP A 218 10.81 -6.98 2.60
C ASP A 218 9.89 -7.19 3.81
N VAL A 219 9.33 -8.39 3.93
CA VAL A 219 8.46 -8.76 5.06
C VAL A 219 9.20 -8.65 6.39
N LYS A 220 10.50 -9.00 6.44
CA LYS A 220 11.32 -8.93 7.65
C LYS A 220 12.03 -7.57 7.78
N ASP A 221 11.89 -6.96 8.94
CA ASP A 221 12.51 -5.69 9.30
C ASP A 221 14.04 -5.72 9.26
N THR A 222 14.67 -6.83 9.65
CA THR A 222 16.12 -7.02 9.59
C THR A 222 16.66 -6.97 8.15
N VAL A 223 15.89 -7.43 7.17
CA VAL A 223 16.24 -7.32 5.75
C VAL A 223 16.05 -5.88 5.27
N ARG A 224 14.91 -5.24 5.60
CA ARG A 224 14.66 -3.83 5.26
C ARG A 224 15.73 -2.92 5.84
N LYS A 225 16.07 -3.10 7.14
CA LYS A 225 17.14 -2.37 7.80
C LYS A 225 18.45 -2.46 7.02
N LEU A 226 18.88 -3.66 6.67
CA LEU A 226 20.13 -3.86 5.93
C LEU A 226 20.06 -3.27 4.52
N ALA A 227 18.92 -3.33 3.84
CA ALA A 227 18.74 -2.71 2.54
C ALA A 227 19.01 -1.19 2.60
N TYR A 228 18.45 -0.50 3.59
CA TYR A 228 18.73 0.93 3.81
C TYR A 228 20.19 1.21 4.19
N GLN A 229 20.84 0.33 4.96
CA GLN A 229 22.27 0.45 5.26
C GLN A 229 23.12 0.32 3.99
N VAL A 230 22.84 -0.67 3.14
CA VAL A 230 23.56 -0.87 1.87
C VAL A 230 23.34 0.34 0.94
N LEU A 231 22.14 0.88 0.87
CA LEU A 231 21.84 2.09 0.09
C LEU A 231 22.61 3.30 0.62
N ALA A 232 22.70 3.47 1.94
CA ALA A 232 23.43 4.56 2.56
C ALA A 232 24.96 4.46 2.36
N GLU A 233 25.52 3.24 2.44
CA GLU A 233 26.96 3.03 2.42
C GLU A 233 27.55 2.87 1.01
N LYS A 234 26.78 2.25 0.09
CA LYS A 234 27.32 1.81 -1.20
C LYS A 234 26.71 2.50 -2.41
N VAL A 235 25.62 3.24 -2.27
CA VAL A 235 24.89 3.85 -3.40
C VAL A 235 24.93 5.37 -3.29
N HIS A 236 25.48 6.02 -4.33
CA HIS A 236 25.48 7.48 -4.40
C HIS A 236 24.08 8.01 -4.73
N VAL A 237 23.64 9.10 -4.09
CA VAL A 237 22.30 9.69 -4.28
C VAL A 237 21.98 9.99 -5.76
N LYS A 238 22.99 10.43 -6.53
CA LYS A 238 22.82 10.71 -7.98
C LYS A 238 22.61 9.47 -8.84
N ALA A 239 22.87 8.26 -8.32
CA ALA A 239 22.56 7.00 -9.02
C ALA A 239 21.07 6.60 -8.90
N LEU A 240 20.32 7.29 -8.04
CA LEU A 240 18.89 7.08 -7.83
C LEU A 240 18.10 8.15 -8.61
N THR A 241 16.99 7.75 -9.23
CA THR A 241 16.03 8.72 -9.78
C THR A 241 15.31 9.48 -8.66
N ILE A 242 14.77 10.66 -8.97
CA ILE A 242 13.99 11.46 -8.00
C ILE A 242 12.87 10.62 -7.39
N ALA A 243 12.09 9.93 -8.21
CA ALA A 243 11.02 9.05 -7.76
C ALA A 243 11.49 7.93 -6.82
N GLN A 244 12.70 7.37 -7.05
CA GLN A 244 13.28 6.38 -6.16
C GLN A 244 13.71 6.99 -4.83
N ARG A 245 14.32 8.19 -4.83
CA ARG A 245 14.71 8.90 -3.60
C ARG A 245 13.51 9.21 -2.72
N VAL A 246 12.48 9.81 -3.33
CA VAL A 246 11.20 10.15 -2.66
C VAL A 246 10.54 8.89 -2.08
N LYS A 247 10.41 7.83 -2.87
CA LYS A 247 9.81 6.57 -2.43
C LYS A 247 10.58 5.93 -1.27
N LEU A 248 11.91 5.94 -1.32
CA LEU A 248 12.76 5.41 -0.24
C LEU A 248 12.55 6.17 1.06
N LEU A 249 12.50 7.50 1.02
CA LEU A 249 12.25 8.31 2.22
C LEU A 249 10.83 8.14 2.74
N GLN A 250 9.82 8.19 1.85
CA GLN A 250 8.42 8.00 2.22
C GLN A 250 8.20 6.66 2.93
N GLN A 251 8.75 5.57 2.38
CA GLN A 251 8.63 4.24 2.96
C GLN A 251 9.48 4.07 4.22
N GLY A 252 10.70 4.60 4.21
CA GLY A 252 11.64 4.41 5.30
C GLY A 252 11.31 5.22 6.56
N LEU A 253 10.89 6.47 6.42
CA LEU A 253 10.47 7.32 7.54
C LEU A 253 9.13 6.87 8.15
N ASN A 254 8.29 6.20 7.36
CA ASN A 254 6.99 5.68 7.79
C ASN A 254 7.01 4.16 8.07
N ASP A 255 8.19 3.51 8.10
CA ASP A 255 8.29 2.07 8.36
C ASP A 255 7.69 1.72 9.74
N ARG A 256 7.03 0.57 9.83
CA ARG A 256 6.47 0.06 11.10
C ARG A 256 7.52 -0.28 12.16
N SER A 257 8.78 -0.51 11.76
CA SER A 257 9.90 -0.84 12.66
C SER A 257 10.73 0.40 12.95
N GLU A 258 10.84 0.77 14.23
CA GLU A 258 11.67 1.92 14.63
C GLU A 258 13.16 1.73 14.29
N CYS A 259 13.65 0.48 14.33
CA CYS A 259 15.02 0.19 13.92
C CYS A 259 15.31 0.52 12.45
N VAL A 260 14.29 0.44 11.57
CA VAL A 260 14.42 0.84 10.15
C VAL A 260 14.39 2.36 10.04
N LYS A 261 13.42 3.03 10.70
CA LYS A 261 13.34 4.50 10.74
C LYS A 261 14.64 5.13 11.24
N GLU A 262 15.22 4.54 12.26
CA GLU A 262 16.49 5.04 12.84
C GLU A 262 17.65 4.96 11.83
N VAL A 263 17.75 3.89 11.04
CA VAL A 263 18.76 3.77 9.98
C VAL A 263 18.51 4.81 8.88
N VAL A 264 17.28 5.03 8.48
CA VAL A 264 16.94 6.07 7.48
C VAL A 264 17.34 7.45 7.98
N ARG A 265 17.00 7.79 9.23
CA ARG A 265 17.33 9.09 9.85
C ARG A 265 18.83 9.29 10.04
N LYS A 266 19.51 8.31 10.66
CA LYS A 266 20.90 8.45 11.11
C LYS A 266 21.95 8.07 10.07
N GLN A 267 21.60 7.22 9.10
CA GLN A 267 22.56 6.73 8.12
C GLN A 267 22.22 7.22 6.71
N LEU A 268 21.03 6.94 6.17
CA LEU A 268 20.71 7.29 4.80
C LEU A 268 20.65 8.81 4.57
N LEU A 269 19.86 9.53 5.37
CA LEU A 269 19.76 11.00 5.26
C LEU A 269 21.09 11.68 5.53
N GLN A 270 21.86 11.21 6.51
CA GLN A 270 23.18 11.79 6.81
C GLN A 270 24.19 11.50 5.71
N ALA A 271 24.18 10.32 5.10
CA ALA A 271 25.01 10.01 3.96
C ALA A 271 24.68 10.90 2.74
N TRP A 272 23.40 11.13 2.48
CA TRP A 272 22.97 12.02 1.40
C TRP A 272 23.33 13.49 1.69
N LEU A 273 23.14 13.94 2.92
CA LEU A 273 23.54 15.29 3.35
C LEU A 273 25.06 15.49 3.25
N HIS A 274 25.84 14.47 3.58
CA HIS A 274 27.31 14.54 3.42
C HIS A 274 27.73 14.67 1.94
N LEU A 275 26.99 14.05 1.04
CA LEU A 275 27.24 14.13 -0.41
C LEU A 275 26.89 15.51 -1.02
N THR A 276 26.07 16.31 -0.34
CA THR A 276 25.77 17.72 -0.66
C THR A 276 26.60 18.70 0.19
N GLU A 277 27.73 18.26 0.72
CA GLU A 277 28.64 19.09 1.55
C GLU A 277 27.96 19.72 2.79
N GLY A 278 26.87 19.10 3.26
CA GLY A 278 26.06 19.61 4.38
C GLY A 278 25.02 20.65 3.98
N ASN A 279 24.89 20.97 2.70
CA ASN A 279 23.85 21.89 2.20
C ASN A 279 22.48 21.19 2.14
N VAL A 280 21.60 21.55 3.08
CA VAL A 280 20.25 20.97 3.18
C VAL A 280 19.36 21.43 2.02
N LEU A 281 19.47 22.67 1.55
CA LEU A 281 18.66 23.20 0.45
C LEU A 281 18.99 22.47 -0.86
N GLU A 282 20.27 22.17 -1.10
CA GLU A 282 20.64 21.36 -2.26
C GLU A 282 20.15 19.92 -2.18
N LEU A 283 20.11 19.35 -0.98
CA LEU A 283 19.51 18.03 -0.79
C LEU A 283 18.00 18.06 -1.10
N LEU A 284 17.28 19.10 -0.67
CA LEU A 284 15.84 19.29 -0.98
C LEU A 284 15.62 19.47 -2.48
N HIS A 285 16.47 20.21 -3.17
CA HIS A 285 16.43 20.34 -4.63
C HIS A 285 16.58 18.98 -5.34
N HIS A 286 17.44 18.11 -4.82
CA HIS A 286 17.61 16.74 -5.33
C HIS A 286 16.39 15.84 -5.06
N LEU A 287 15.47 16.23 -4.19
CA LEU A 287 14.24 15.50 -3.87
C LEU A 287 13.02 16.00 -4.64
N ASP A 288 13.13 17.10 -5.37
CA ASP A 288 11.99 17.75 -6.05
C ASP A 288 10.82 17.99 -5.07
N VAL A 289 11.04 18.87 -4.12
CA VAL A 289 10.10 19.10 -3.01
C VAL A 289 8.78 19.72 -3.45
N GLU A 290 8.74 20.35 -4.62
CA GLU A 290 7.53 20.90 -5.20
C GLU A 290 6.51 19.80 -5.54
N SER A 291 7.02 18.72 -6.14
CA SER A 291 6.18 17.54 -6.48
C SER A 291 5.84 16.66 -5.28
N CYS A 292 6.66 16.66 -4.22
CA CYS A 292 6.56 15.72 -3.10
C CYS A 292 6.79 16.39 -1.72
N PRO A 293 6.01 17.43 -1.34
CA PRO A 293 6.19 18.15 -0.07
C PRO A 293 5.97 17.26 1.17
N GLU A 294 5.13 16.24 1.06
CA GLU A 294 4.83 15.27 2.11
C GLU A 294 6.03 14.39 2.51
N VAL A 295 7.09 14.38 1.69
CA VAL A 295 8.34 13.67 2.00
C VAL A 295 9.42 14.64 2.46
N GLY A 296 9.48 15.84 1.87
CA GLY A 296 10.45 16.88 2.21
C GLY A 296 10.35 17.33 3.67
N GLY A 297 9.13 17.62 4.15
CA GLY A 297 8.88 18.02 5.53
C GLY A 297 9.34 16.99 6.57
N PRO A 298 8.87 15.75 6.54
CA PRO A 298 9.33 14.68 7.45
C PRO A 298 10.84 14.39 7.37
N ALA A 299 11.46 14.53 6.19
CA ALA A 299 12.91 14.38 6.05
C ALA A 299 13.67 15.50 6.77
N LEU A 300 13.19 16.75 6.64
CA LEU A 300 13.73 17.89 7.39
C LEU A 300 13.55 17.71 8.89
N ASP A 301 12.37 17.35 9.36
CA ASP A 301 12.12 17.13 10.80
C ASP A 301 13.04 16.04 11.37
N ALA A 302 13.26 14.96 10.59
CA ALA A 302 14.20 13.91 10.96
C ALA A 302 15.65 14.42 11.08
N MET A 303 16.09 15.33 10.19
CA MET A 303 17.42 15.96 10.25
C MET A 303 17.52 16.94 11.41
N PHE A 304 16.48 17.76 11.62
CA PHE A 304 16.43 18.71 12.75
C PHE A 304 16.49 18.02 14.10
N SER A 305 15.83 16.87 14.22
CA SER A 305 15.84 16.07 15.45
C SER A 305 17.24 15.54 15.83
N LEU A 306 18.18 15.50 14.90
CA LEU A 306 19.57 15.07 15.14
C LEU A 306 20.52 16.23 15.45
N SER A 307 20.11 17.47 15.23
CA SER A 307 20.93 18.66 15.39
C SER A 307 20.49 19.49 16.60
N PRO A 308 21.40 20.12 17.33
CA PRO A 308 21.06 21.07 18.39
C PRO A 308 20.28 22.28 17.82
N LEU A 309 19.20 22.69 18.48
CA LEU A 309 18.32 23.79 18.03
C LEU A 309 19.08 25.09 17.75
N HIS A 310 20.04 25.43 18.61
CA HIS A 310 20.86 26.62 18.43
C HIS A 310 21.65 26.63 17.10
N ASN A 311 22.14 25.47 16.67
CA ASN A 311 22.88 25.35 15.42
C ASN A 311 21.95 25.47 14.21
N LEU A 312 20.71 24.95 14.29
CA LEU A 312 19.71 25.08 13.23
C LEU A 312 19.40 26.53 12.92
N ILE A 313 19.19 27.36 13.98
CA ILE A 313 18.92 28.79 13.83
C ILE A 313 20.14 29.51 13.27
N LYS A 314 21.34 29.19 13.77
CA LYS A 314 22.57 29.85 13.30
C LYS A 314 22.89 29.53 11.84
N ASN A 315 22.56 28.34 11.37
CA ASN A 315 22.81 27.92 10.00
C ASN A 315 21.78 28.50 9.01
N PHE A 316 20.64 29.00 9.51
CA PHE A 316 19.60 29.63 8.68
C PHE A 316 19.86 31.14 8.61
N SER A 317 20.74 31.55 7.69
CA SER A 317 21.20 32.94 7.54
C SER A 317 20.45 33.76 6.49
N GLU A 318 19.32 33.26 5.97
CA GLU A 318 18.56 33.89 4.89
C GLU A 318 17.57 34.96 5.39
N LEU A 319 17.35 35.06 6.70
CA LEU A 319 16.43 36.01 7.30
C LEU A 319 17.04 37.41 7.38
N ASP A 320 16.20 38.40 7.08
CA ASP A 320 16.51 39.82 7.27
C ASP A 320 16.31 40.31 8.73
N ASP A 321 16.49 41.60 8.98
CA ASP A 321 16.26 42.21 10.30
C ASP A 321 14.81 42.13 10.77
N ARG A 322 13.84 41.89 9.86
CA ARG A 322 12.43 41.68 10.17
C ARG A 322 12.08 40.21 10.37
N LYS A 323 13.05 39.32 10.31
CA LYS A 323 12.92 37.88 10.37
C LYS A 323 12.09 37.31 9.19
N THR A 324 12.22 37.92 8.01
CA THR A 324 11.60 37.48 6.76
C THR A 324 12.68 37.18 5.72
N ILE A 325 12.40 36.23 4.82
CA ILE A 325 13.25 35.98 3.65
C ILE A 325 12.84 37.01 2.58
N PRO A 326 13.78 37.79 2.01
CA PRO A 326 13.43 38.72 0.91
C PRO A 326 12.76 37.94 -0.24
N ILE A 327 11.64 38.48 -0.77
CA ILE A 327 10.79 37.82 -1.79
C ILE A 327 11.62 37.40 -3.01
N GLU A 328 12.62 38.21 -3.39
CA GLU A 328 13.50 37.97 -4.53
C GLU A 328 14.46 36.74 -4.34
N LYS A 329 14.71 36.37 -3.09
CA LYS A 329 15.59 35.25 -2.72
C LYS A 329 14.82 34.00 -2.29
N LEU A 330 13.50 34.08 -2.26
CA LEU A 330 12.66 33.01 -1.77
C LEU A 330 12.55 31.88 -2.80
N THR A 331 13.08 30.72 -2.46
CA THR A 331 13.01 29.49 -3.26
C THR A 331 12.01 28.50 -2.66
N ALA A 332 11.60 27.50 -3.42
CA ALA A 332 10.71 26.43 -2.96
C ALA A 332 11.30 25.68 -1.75
N GLU A 333 12.60 25.35 -1.84
CA GLU A 333 13.33 24.65 -0.79
C GLU A 333 13.47 25.51 0.46
N GLY A 334 13.77 26.82 0.27
CA GLY A 334 13.89 27.80 1.35
C GLY A 334 12.58 28.00 2.11
N ALA A 335 11.44 28.11 1.39
CA ALA A 335 10.11 28.25 1.97
C ALA A 335 9.71 26.99 2.78
N LEU A 336 9.94 25.79 2.22
CA LEU A 336 9.68 24.52 2.91
C LEU A 336 10.59 24.36 4.15
N TYR A 337 11.86 24.74 4.05
CA TYR A 337 12.80 24.70 5.17
C TYR A 337 12.33 25.61 6.30
N TRP A 338 12.02 26.87 5.98
CA TRP A 338 11.58 27.88 6.96
C TRP A 338 10.31 27.42 7.69
N LYS A 339 9.29 27.00 6.93
CA LYS A 339 8.03 26.47 7.47
C LYS A 339 8.28 25.29 8.39
N THR A 340 9.05 24.30 7.95
CA THR A 340 9.29 23.08 8.74
C THR A 340 10.16 23.37 9.97
N LEU A 341 11.09 24.32 9.87
CA LEU A 341 11.86 24.79 11.03
C LEU A 341 10.96 25.44 12.09
N CYS A 342 10.02 26.32 11.67
CA CYS A 342 9.05 26.93 12.58
C CYS A 342 8.17 25.86 13.26
N GLU A 343 7.68 24.88 12.52
CA GLU A 343 6.88 23.76 13.08
C GLU A 343 7.71 22.92 14.09
N HIS A 344 8.94 22.63 13.76
CA HIS A 344 9.85 21.89 14.64
C HIS A 344 10.12 22.66 15.93
N LEU A 345 10.45 23.95 15.85
CA LEU A 345 10.72 24.80 17.01
C LEU A 345 9.47 24.93 17.89
N LYS A 346 8.30 25.15 17.30
CA LYS A 346 7.02 25.20 18.04
C LYS A 346 6.75 23.91 18.82
N SER A 347 7.15 22.77 18.27
CA SER A 347 6.95 21.47 18.94
C SER A 347 7.92 21.18 20.09
N LYS A 348 9.07 21.87 20.14
CA LYS A 348 10.16 21.62 21.11
C LYS A 348 10.31 22.71 22.14
N GLU A 349 10.59 23.93 21.71
CA GLU A 349 10.86 25.08 22.60
C GLU A 349 10.38 26.38 21.93
N GLU A 350 9.31 26.95 22.41
CA GLU A 350 8.66 28.15 21.86
C GLU A 350 9.59 29.40 21.91
N GLU A 351 10.51 29.52 22.88
CA GLU A 351 11.44 30.64 22.96
C GLU A 351 12.36 30.77 21.75
N PHE A 352 12.68 29.66 21.09
CA PHE A 352 13.50 29.69 19.87
C PHE A 352 12.70 30.08 18.64
N LEU A 353 11.38 29.87 18.64
CA LEU A 353 10.50 30.23 17.55
C LEU A 353 10.48 31.75 17.32
N GLU A 354 10.46 32.54 18.39
CA GLU A 354 10.47 33.99 18.32
C GLU A 354 11.70 34.59 17.60
N ARG A 355 12.79 33.82 17.49
CA ARG A 355 14.03 34.27 16.80
C ARG A 355 13.94 34.11 15.27
N VAL A 356 13.05 33.25 14.79
CA VAL A 356 12.94 32.85 13.37
C VAL A 356 11.65 33.31 12.75
N LEU A 357 10.60 33.51 13.57
CA LEU A 357 9.27 33.90 13.12
C LEU A 357 9.05 35.38 13.36
N PRO A 358 8.57 36.17 12.36
CA PRO A 358 8.19 37.58 12.54
C PRO A 358 6.88 37.71 13.34
N GLU A 359 6.59 38.94 13.81
CA GLU A 359 5.30 39.24 14.43
C GLU A 359 4.14 39.04 13.45
N PRO A 360 2.94 38.63 13.92
CA PRO A 360 1.80 38.29 13.05
C PRO A 360 1.39 39.41 12.09
N ALA A 361 1.45 40.70 12.51
CA ALA A 361 1.12 41.82 11.65
C ALA A 361 2.14 42.02 10.53
N ILE A 362 3.43 41.95 10.86
CA ILE A 362 4.54 42.07 9.88
C ILE A 362 4.47 40.93 8.87
N TYR A 363 4.19 39.72 9.37
CA TYR A 363 4.06 38.54 8.50
C TYR A 363 2.84 38.66 7.57
N ALA A 364 1.71 39.19 8.04
CA ALA A 364 0.54 39.40 7.22
C ALA A 364 0.85 40.36 6.05
N ASP A 365 1.54 41.48 6.31
CA ASP A 365 1.95 42.42 5.26
C ASP A 365 2.97 41.79 4.29
N TYR A 366 3.90 40.96 4.79
CA TYR A 366 4.83 40.21 3.96
C TYR A 366 4.10 39.23 3.04
N LEU A 367 3.13 38.47 3.57
CA LEU A 367 2.31 37.55 2.81
C LEU A 367 1.53 38.25 1.69
N LEU A 368 0.88 39.38 2.00
CA LEU A 368 0.16 40.20 1.01
C LEU A 368 1.12 40.65 -0.10
N SER A 369 2.29 41.21 0.28
CA SER A 369 3.31 41.68 -0.67
C SER A 369 3.77 40.55 -1.58
N TYR A 370 3.93 39.33 -1.05
CA TYR A 370 4.28 38.16 -1.84
C TYR A 370 3.22 37.86 -2.90
N PHE A 371 1.94 37.76 -2.52
CA PHE A 371 0.86 37.45 -3.46
C PHE A 371 0.64 38.56 -4.49
N GLN A 372 0.85 39.83 -4.14
CA GLN A 372 0.79 40.96 -5.08
C GLN A 372 1.99 40.97 -6.06
N SER A 373 3.13 40.36 -5.68
CA SER A 373 4.31 40.27 -6.56
C SER A 373 4.20 39.15 -7.63
N ILE A 374 3.23 38.23 -7.51
CA ILE A 374 3.03 37.19 -8.47
C ILE A 374 2.43 37.77 -9.74
N GLN A 375 3.25 37.92 -10.77
CA GLN A 375 2.79 38.27 -12.11
C GLN A 375 2.35 37.01 -12.82
N PHE A 376 1.14 36.99 -13.33
CA PHE A 376 0.62 35.92 -14.15
C PHE A 376 1.01 36.14 -15.61
N CYS A 377 1.37 35.06 -16.31
CA CYS A 377 1.62 35.13 -17.74
C CYS A 377 0.32 35.50 -18.47
N THR A 378 0.41 36.42 -19.42
CA THR A 378 -0.70 36.73 -20.32
C THR A 378 -0.95 35.54 -21.24
N GLU A 379 -2.20 35.32 -21.66
CA GLU A 379 -2.64 34.17 -22.50
C GLU A 379 -1.86 34.00 -23.82
N GLU A 380 -0.99 34.93 -24.17
CA GLU A 380 -0.16 34.91 -25.38
C GLU A 380 1.19 34.19 -25.21
N GLU A 381 1.59 33.88 -23.96
CA GLU A 381 2.87 33.17 -23.65
C GLU A 381 2.57 31.86 -22.92
N GLU A 382 2.06 30.85 -23.62
CA GLU A 382 2.02 29.44 -23.16
C GLU A 382 3.42 28.81 -23.22
N ASP A 383 4.42 29.43 -22.62
CA ASP A 383 5.75 28.82 -22.49
C ASP A 383 5.77 27.90 -21.26
N LEU A 384 6.23 26.66 -21.46
CA LEU A 384 6.35 25.64 -20.42
C LEU A 384 7.10 26.17 -19.19
N ALA A 385 8.11 27.03 -19.42
CA ALA A 385 8.89 27.65 -18.35
C ALA A 385 8.06 28.62 -17.48
N CYS A 386 7.05 29.27 -18.06
CA CYS A 386 6.16 30.16 -17.31
C CYS A 386 5.21 29.37 -16.39
N ILE A 387 4.71 28.23 -16.88
CA ILE A 387 3.88 27.32 -16.08
C ILE A 387 4.69 26.75 -14.91
N GLU A 388 5.94 26.32 -15.13
CA GLU A 388 6.82 25.84 -14.06
C GLU A 388 7.07 26.93 -13.01
N GLN A 389 7.35 28.15 -13.42
CA GLN A 389 7.53 29.28 -12.49
C GLN A 389 6.26 29.58 -11.68
N LEU A 390 5.08 29.50 -12.31
CA LEU A 390 3.81 29.68 -11.61
C LEU A 390 3.59 28.58 -10.58
N MET A 391 3.85 27.31 -10.92
CA MET A 391 3.75 26.18 -10.00
C MET A 391 4.70 26.36 -8.79
N THR A 392 5.93 26.79 -9.04
CA THR A 392 6.90 27.10 -7.97
C THR A 392 6.37 28.21 -7.06
N LYS A 393 5.83 29.30 -7.62
CA LYS A 393 5.26 30.40 -6.85
C LYS A 393 4.03 29.96 -6.03
N GLU A 394 3.17 29.13 -6.60
CA GLU A 394 2.03 28.56 -5.87
C GLU A 394 2.51 27.66 -4.70
N PHE A 395 3.50 26.83 -4.94
CA PHE A 395 4.08 25.99 -3.89
C PHE A 395 4.65 26.84 -2.74
N ILE A 396 5.43 27.88 -3.05
CA ILE A 396 5.97 28.80 -2.04
C ILE A 396 4.80 29.47 -1.28
N GLY A 397 3.81 29.99 -1.99
CA GLY A 397 2.61 30.59 -1.38
C GLY A 397 1.91 29.63 -0.42
N GLN A 398 1.78 28.36 -0.80
CA GLN A 398 1.24 27.30 0.08
C GLN A 398 2.04 27.14 1.35
N GLN A 399 3.40 27.08 1.27
CA GLN A 399 4.24 26.94 2.46
C GLN A 399 4.12 28.16 3.38
N LEU A 400 4.05 29.37 2.81
CA LEU A 400 3.85 30.60 3.58
C LEU A 400 2.48 30.62 4.27
N ILE A 401 1.39 30.22 3.60
CA ILE A 401 0.05 30.13 4.22
C ILE A 401 0.07 29.11 5.37
N LEU A 402 0.69 27.97 5.19
CA LEU A 402 0.77 26.93 6.23
C LEU A 402 1.49 27.44 7.48
N MET A 403 2.52 28.28 7.32
CA MET A 403 3.30 28.85 8.40
C MET A 403 2.49 29.76 9.35
N ILE A 404 1.34 30.29 8.91
CA ILE A 404 0.39 31.00 9.78
C ILE A 404 -0.01 30.14 11.00
N GLY A 405 -0.06 28.83 10.85
CA GLY A 405 -0.34 27.88 11.92
C GLY A 405 0.71 27.88 13.04
N CYS A 406 1.90 28.41 12.81
CA CYS A 406 2.96 28.54 13.81
C CYS A 406 2.85 29.81 14.64
N MET A 407 2.10 30.82 14.19
CA MET A 407 2.00 32.13 14.81
C MET A 407 1.14 32.15 16.06
N ASP A 408 1.48 33.03 16.98
CA ASP A 408 0.60 33.38 18.09
C ASP A 408 -0.42 34.44 17.63
N VAL A 409 -1.68 34.01 17.50
CA VAL A 409 -2.81 34.85 17.09
C VAL A 409 -3.73 35.20 18.28
N THR A 410 -3.21 35.12 19.50
CA THR A 410 -3.96 35.53 20.72
C THR A 410 -4.08 37.04 20.78
N GLU A 411 -3.11 37.80 20.31
CA GLU A 411 -3.15 39.22 20.20
C GLU A 411 -4.18 39.68 19.17
N GLU A 412 -5.07 40.59 19.59
CA GLU A 412 -6.19 41.03 18.74
C GLU A 412 -5.75 41.84 17.53
N GLY A 413 -4.71 42.69 17.66
CA GLY A 413 -4.18 43.50 16.58
C GLY A 413 -3.62 42.65 15.44
N GLY A 414 -2.72 41.73 15.76
CA GLY A 414 -2.14 40.79 14.79
C GLY A 414 -3.17 39.90 14.14
N ARG A 415 -4.14 39.37 14.93
CA ARG A 415 -5.23 38.53 14.41
C ARG A 415 -6.14 39.31 13.44
N LYS A 416 -6.52 40.55 13.74
CA LYS A 416 -7.36 41.37 12.85
C LYS A 416 -6.64 41.71 11.54
N ARG A 417 -5.34 42.05 11.61
CA ARG A 417 -4.55 42.30 10.38
C ARG A 417 -4.42 41.07 9.53
N MET A 418 -4.15 39.92 10.15
CA MET A 418 -4.08 38.62 9.43
C MET A 418 -5.41 38.29 8.75
N LEU A 419 -6.56 38.47 9.41
CA LEU A 419 -7.89 38.28 8.82
C LEU A 419 -8.12 39.17 7.61
N SER A 420 -7.83 40.49 7.75
CA SER A 420 -7.95 41.45 6.63
C SER A 420 -7.10 41.05 5.44
N VAL A 421 -5.84 40.67 5.68
CA VAL A 421 -4.92 40.25 4.61
C VAL A 421 -5.39 38.95 3.92
N LEU A 422 -5.88 37.97 4.68
CA LEU A 422 -6.40 36.74 4.08
C LEU A 422 -7.63 36.99 3.20
N GLN A 423 -8.52 37.96 3.59
CA GLN A 423 -9.61 38.41 2.73
C GLN A 423 -9.07 39.08 1.47
N GLU A 424 -8.14 40.07 1.63
CA GLU A 424 -7.52 40.77 0.50
C GLU A 424 -6.90 39.81 -0.52
N ILE A 425 -6.20 38.78 -0.06
CA ILE A 425 -5.61 37.76 -0.92
C ILE A 425 -6.68 36.92 -1.63
N LEU A 426 -7.75 36.51 -0.92
CA LEU A 426 -8.86 35.75 -1.53
C LEU A 426 -9.59 36.58 -2.61
N MET A 427 -9.60 37.89 -2.53
CA MET A 427 -10.20 38.78 -3.52
C MET A 427 -9.31 39.04 -4.74
N ILE A 428 -8.01 38.68 -4.71
CA ILE A 428 -7.14 38.84 -5.88
C ILE A 428 -7.69 38.00 -7.06
N PRO A 429 -8.04 38.63 -8.19
CA PRO A 429 -8.68 37.93 -9.32
C PRO A 429 -7.81 36.82 -9.88
N THR A 430 -6.52 37.06 -9.93
CA THR A 430 -5.51 36.14 -10.52
C THR A 430 -4.99 35.06 -9.56
N MET A 431 -5.54 35.00 -8.34
CA MET A 431 -5.10 34.00 -7.37
C MET A 431 -5.59 32.60 -7.77
N SER A 432 -4.67 31.61 -7.78
CA SER A 432 -4.98 30.24 -8.13
C SER A 432 -6.00 29.58 -7.19
N ALA A 433 -6.96 28.88 -7.78
CA ALA A 433 -7.94 28.10 -7.04
C ALA A 433 -7.30 27.01 -6.14
N SER A 434 -6.10 26.53 -6.48
CA SER A 434 -5.37 25.52 -5.71
C SER A 434 -5.04 25.99 -4.28
N LEU A 435 -4.88 27.28 -4.05
CA LEU A 435 -4.51 27.86 -2.76
C LEU A 435 -5.72 28.20 -1.87
N VAL A 436 -6.92 28.25 -2.43
CA VAL A 436 -8.16 28.58 -1.69
C VAL A 436 -8.37 27.69 -0.46
N PRO A 437 -8.21 26.34 -0.51
CA PRO A 437 -8.41 25.51 0.66
C PRO A 437 -7.49 25.86 1.84
N TYR A 438 -6.23 26.18 1.55
CA TYR A 438 -5.24 26.54 2.57
C TYR A 438 -5.55 27.90 3.21
N LEU A 439 -5.89 28.92 2.38
CA LEU A 439 -6.30 30.23 2.86
C LEU A 439 -7.56 30.16 3.71
N MET A 440 -8.56 29.43 3.23
CA MET A 440 -9.82 29.22 3.95
C MET A 440 -9.63 28.49 5.26
N GLU A 441 -8.79 27.45 5.29
CA GLU A 441 -8.47 26.75 6.55
C GLU A 441 -7.94 27.71 7.60
N LYS A 442 -6.98 28.57 7.23
CA LYS A 442 -6.38 29.54 8.18
C LYS A 442 -7.38 30.61 8.57
N LEU A 443 -8.12 31.18 7.61
CA LEU A 443 -9.16 32.19 7.88
C LEU A 443 -10.23 31.66 8.86
N LEU A 444 -10.77 30.49 8.59
CA LEU A 444 -11.81 29.86 9.43
C LEU A 444 -11.28 29.44 10.82
N CYS A 445 -9.99 29.12 10.96
CA CYS A 445 -9.38 28.85 12.25
C CYS A 445 -9.26 30.13 13.13
N LEU A 446 -9.06 31.29 12.52
CA LEU A 446 -9.00 32.56 13.23
C LEU A 446 -10.38 33.03 13.76
N LEU A 447 -11.47 32.55 13.16
CA LEU A 447 -12.85 32.84 13.55
C LEU A 447 -13.38 31.75 14.46
N LYS A 448 -13.86 32.12 15.64
CA LYS A 448 -14.33 31.12 16.64
C LYS A 448 -15.82 30.78 16.49
N ASP A 449 -16.62 31.67 15.91
CA ASP A 449 -18.06 31.59 15.80
C ASP A 449 -18.51 31.21 14.40
N ASP A 450 -19.39 30.22 14.28
CA ASP A 450 -19.88 29.71 12.99
C ASP A 450 -20.71 30.75 12.22
N ASP A 451 -21.48 31.61 12.91
CA ASP A 451 -22.25 32.70 12.24
C ASP A 451 -21.33 33.69 11.59
N ARG A 452 -20.25 34.07 12.29
CA ARG A 452 -19.23 34.94 11.71
C ARG A 452 -18.49 34.30 10.56
N ARG A 453 -18.23 33.01 10.63
CA ARG A 453 -17.61 32.24 9.52
C ARG A 453 -18.50 32.27 8.28
N ILE A 454 -19.80 31.98 8.45
CA ILE A 454 -20.80 32.00 7.37
C ILE A 454 -20.91 33.39 6.77
N GLN A 455 -21.07 34.41 7.62
CA GLN A 455 -21.22 35.81 7.15
C GLN A 455 -19.98 36.27 6.39
N MET A 456 -18.78 36.06 6.94
CA MET A 456 -17.52 36.47 6.33
C MET A 456 -17.33 35.82 4.94
N VAL A 457 -17.58 34.52 4.85
CA VAL A 457 -17.43 33.79 3.57
C VAL A 457 -18.48 34.25 2.56
N ALA A 458 -19.73 34.51 3.00
CA ALA A 458 -20.78 35.05 2.13
C ALA A 458 -20.39 36.44 1.57
N GLU A 459 -19.82 37.30 2.41
CA GLU A 459 -19.32 38.64 2.01
C GLU A 459 -18.20 38.48 0.96
N ILE A 460 -17.19 37.64 1.20
CA ILE A 460 -16.10 37.42 0.25
C ILE A 460 -16.63 36.84 -1.08
N ILE A 461 -17.55 35.89 -1.05
CA ILE A 461 -18.15 35.30 -2.26
C ILE A 461 -18.91 36.38 -3.05
N SER A 462 -19.66 37.25 -2.35
CA SER A 462 -20.39 38.35 -2.99
C SER A 462 -19.45 39.35 -3.67
N GLU A 463 -18.37 39.77 -2.99
CA GLU A 463 -17.35 40.67 -3.53
C GLU A 463 -16.60 40.07 -4.73
N VAL A 464 -16.22 38.81 -4.67
CA VAL A 464 -15.55 38.12 -5.77
C VAL A 464 -16.45 37.98 -7.00
N ARG A 465 -17.76 37.82 -6.79
CA ARG A 465 -18.79 37.73 -7.85
C ARG A 465 -19.40 39.05 -8.25
N GLU A 466 -18.80 40.19 -7.90
CA GLU A 466 -19.31 41.51 -8.22
C GLU A 466 -19.91 41.59 -9.64
N ALA A 467 -21.15 42.11 -9.72
CA ALA A 467 -21.92 42.12 -10.95
C ALA A 467 -21.21 42.92 -12.08
N ILE A 468 -21.00 42.29 -13.21
CA ILE A 468 -20.53 42.94 -14.43
C ILE A 468 -21.73 43.15 -15.32
N VAL A 469 -21.96 44.40 -15.76
CA VAL A 469 -22.95 44.71 -16.80
C VAL A 469 -22.37 44.30 -18.14
N THR A 470 -22.70 43.12 -18.60
CA THR A 470 -22.31 42.62 -19.94
C THR A 470 -23.46 42.83 -20.90
N GLU A 471 -23.22 43.62 -21.96
CA GLU A 471 -24.13 43.74 -23.11
C GLU A 471 -24.00 42.57 -24.09
N ASP A 472 -23.95 41.37 -23.67
CA ASP A 472 -23.74 40.26 -24.59
C ASP A 472 -25.00 39.36 -24.75
N LYS A 473 -25.40 39.23 -26.00
CA LYS A 473 -26.58 38.49 -26.50
C LYS A 473 -26.37 36.98 -26.61
N GLN A 474 -25.46 36.40 -25.84
CA GLN A 474 -25.27 34.94 -25.89
C GLN A 474 -25.81 34.27 -24.63
N ARG A 475 -26.68 33.27 -24.84
CA ARG A 475 -27.18 32.40 -23.76
C ARG A 475 -26.04 31.82 -22.99
N ASP A 476 -26.02 32.02 -21.68
CA ASP A 476 -25.04 31.43 -20.78
C ASP A 476 -25.16 29.88 -20.86
N ALA A 477 -24.00 29.23 -21.13
CA ALA A 477 -23.94 27.80 -21.27
C ALA A 477 -24.40 27.06 -20.00
N SER A 478 -24.39 27.74 -18.82
CA SER A 478 -24.91 27.17 -17.57
C SER A 478 -26.42 27.06 -17.53
N GLU A 479 -27.14 28.05 -18.15
CA GLU A 479 -28.59 28.01 -18.25
C GLU A 479 -29.09 26.94 -19.24
N ILE A 480 -28.37 26.76 -20.36
CA ILE A 480 -28.66 25.68 -21.30
C ILE A 480 -28.55 24.33 -20.58
N ARG A 481 -27.51 24.15 -19.81
CA ARG A 481 -27.31 22.89 -19.05
C ARG A 481 -28.37 22.70 -17.97
N LYS A 482 -28.77 23.73 -17.26
CA LYS A 482 -29.84 23.70 -16.27
C LYS A 482 -31.20 23.33 -16.89
N GLN A 483 -31.50 23.88 -18.06
CA GLN A 483 -32.70 23.55 -18.82
C GLN A 483 -32.66 22.09 -19.33
N GLU A 484 -31.51 21.63 -19.85
CA GLU A 484 -31.34 20.26 -20.27
C GLU A 484 -31.53 19.26 -19.10
N LEU A 485 -31.03 19.58 -17.90
CA LEU A 485 -31.18 18.78 -16.71
C LEU A 485 -32.65 18.72 -16.24
N LYS A 486 -33.35 19.86 -16.20
CA LYS A 486 -34.79 19.92 -15.92
C LYS A 486 -35.61 19.10 -16.95
N LEU A 487 -35.23 19.22 -18.22
CA LEU A 487 -35.88 18.51 -19.29
C LEU A 487 -35.62 17.01 -19.22
N ALA A 488 -34.41 16.59 -18.79
CA ALA A 488 -34.09 15.21 -18.52
C ALA A 488 -34.89 14.66 -17.32
N GLU A 489 -35.00 15.44 -16.23
CA GLU A 489 -35.82 15.09 -15.06
C GLU A 489 -37.28 14.84 -15.43
N ILE A 490 -37.88 15.74 -16.21
CA ILE A 490 -39.23 15.59 -16.65
C ILE A 490 -39.42 14.39 -17.58
N LYS A 491 -38.41 14.11 -18.44
CA LYS A 491 -38.44 12.90 -19.30
C LYS A 491 -38.45 11.63 -18.47
N VAL A 492 -37.65 11.59 -17.37
CA VAL A 492 -37.61 10.44 -16.45
C VAL A 492 -38.98 10.25 -15.76
N LYS A 493 -39.50 11.35 -15.14
CA LYS A 493 -40.82 11.31 -14.49
C LYS A 493 -41.95 10.92 -15.44
N LEU A 494 -41.85 11.34 -16.70
CA LEU A 494 -42.82 11.00 -17.73
C LEU A 494 -42.72 9.51 -18.14
N MET A 495 -41.51 8.95 -18.16
CA MET A 495 -41.29 7.52 -18.42
C MET A 495 -41.79 6.68 -17.27
N GLU A 496 -41.48 7.04 -16.01
CA GLU A 496 -42.02 6.37 -14.81
C GLU A 496 -43.55 6.39 -14.76
N ALA A 497 -44.14 7.54 -15.06
CA ALA A 497 -45.63 7.65 -15.11
C ALA A 497 -46.26 6.81 -16.22
N LYS A 498 -45.60 6.67 -17.38
CA LYS A 498 -46.05 5.80 -18.48
C LYS A 498 -45.93 4.32 -18.13
N ASP A 499 -44.81 3.93 -17.49
CA ASP A 499 -44.61 2.56 -17.02
C ASP A 499 -45.62 2.18 -15.92
N ALA A 500 -45.93 3.11 -15.02
CA ALA A 500 -46.96 2.92 -14.00
C ALA A 500 -48.36 2.79 -14.63
N LEU A 501 -48.64 3.62 -15.63
CA LEU A 501 -49.90 3.54 -16.38
C LEU A 501 -50.06 2.16 -17.05
N GLU A 502 -49.01 1.68 -17.71
CA GLU A 502 -49.03 0.37 -18.37
C GLU A 502 -49.31 -0.78 -17.37
N LYS A 503 -48.69 -0.71 -16.18
CA LYS A 503 -48.97 -1.65 -15.09
C LYS A 503 -50.39 -1.56 -14.56
N CYS A 504 -50.94 -0.35 -14.36
CA CYS A 504 -52.31 -0.18 -13.94
C CYS A 504 -53.31 -0.71 -14.99
N VAL A 505 -53.03 -0.51 -16.26
CA VAL A 505 -53.83 -1.05 -17.37
C VAL A 505 -53.77 -2.57 -17.40
N ALA A 506 -52.58 -3.16 -17.15
CA ALA A 506 -52.42 -4.62 -17.11
C ALA A 506 -53.20 -5.28 -15.96
N VAL A 507 -53.36 -4.58 -14.84
CA VAL A 507 -54.12 -5.04 -13.64
C VAL A 507 -55.60 -4.62 -13.71
N GLN A 508 -56.04 -3.90 -14.77
CA GLN A 508 -57.37 -3.35 -14.99
C GLN A 508 -57.86 -2.34 -13.94
N ASP A 509 -56.94 -1.64 -13.28
CA ASP A 509 -57.24 -0.52 -12.37
C ASP A 509 -57.35 0.79 -13.14
N PHE A 510 -58.60 1.04 -13.67
CA PHE A 510 -58.88 2.19 -14.52
C PHE A 510 -58.98 3.52 -13.74
N SER A 511 -59.18 3.47 -12.43
CA SER A 511 -59.24 4.67 -11.59
C SER A 511 -57.87 5.29 -11.40
N HIS A 512 -56.90 4.48 -11.04
CA HIS A 512 -55.47 4.95 -10.96
C HIS A 512 -54.91 5.23 -12.35
N ALA A 513 -55.24 4.48 -13.36
CA ALA A 513 -54.85 4.77 -14.74
C ALA A 513 -55.33 6.13 -15.24
N SER A 514 -56.52 6.60 -14.82
CA SER A 514 -57.05 7.94 -15.16
C SER A 514 -56.20 9.05 -14.52
N VAL A 515 -55.87 8.90 -13.23
CA VAL A 515 -55.01 9.90 -12.50
C VAL A 515 -53.62 9.95 -13.10
N LEU A 516 -53.06 8.79 -13.44
CA LEU A 516 -51.73 8.76 -14.07
C LEU A 516 -51.75 9.38 -15.48
N LYS A 517 -52.82 9.24 -16.21
CA LYS A 517 -53.00 9.87 -17.52
C LYS A 517 -53.06 11.40 -17.41
N GLU A 518 -53.78 11.93 -16.42
CA GLU A 518 -53.80 13.35 -16.14
C GLU A 518 -52.37 13.85 -15.75
N ARG A 519 -51.66 13.09 -14.92
CA ARG A 519 -50.31 13.43 -14.55
C ARG A 519 -49.33 13.42 -15.73
N ILE A 520 -49.51 12.52 -16.68
CA ILE A 520 -48.71 12.49 -17.93
C ILE A 520 -48.99 13.76 -18.75
N ILE A 521 -50.24 14.16 -18.87
CA ILE A 521 -50.65 15.40 -19.61
C ILE A 521 -50.03 16.62 -18.93
N GLU A 522 -50.08 16.73 -17.60
CA GLU A 522 -49.39 17.82 -16.86
C GLU A 522 -47.89 17.83 -17.14
N LEU A 523 -47.20 16.71 -17.05
CA LEU A 523 -45.77 16.63 -17.31
C LEU A 523 -45.40 16.94 -18.77
N GLU A 524 -46.23 16.56 -19.72
CA GLU A 524 -46.07 16.94 -21.14
C GLU A 524 -46.34 18.42 -21.38
N GLY A 525 -47.25 19.01 -20.59
CA GLY A 525 -47.51 20.47 -20.57
C GLY A 525 -46.27 21.21 -20.05
N VAL A 526 -45.72 20.80 -18.91
CA VAL A 526 -44.49 21.39 -18.33
C VAL A 526 -43.29 21.24 -19.27
N LYS A 527 -43.14 20.09 -19.91
CA LYS A 527 -42.11 19.85 -20.93
C LYS A 527 -42.24 20.81 -22.11
N SER A 528 -43.51 21.05 -22.58
CA SER A 528 -43.78 21.97 -23.67
C SER A 528 -43.53 23.41 -23.30
N SER A 529 -43.84 23.83 -22.05
CA SER A 529 -43.54 25.17 -21.53
C SER A 529 -42.04 25.44 -21.45
N LEU A 530 -41.29 24.47 -20.94
CA LEU A 530 -39.81 24.59 -20.86
C LEU A 530 -39.14 24.64 -22.24
N LEU A 531 -39.71 23.94 -23.23
CA LEU A 531 -39.23 24.06 -24.62
C LEU A 531 -39.56 25.42 -25.22
N LYS A 532 -40.74 26.00 -24.91
CA LYS A 532 -41.11 27.36 -25.35
C LYS A 532 -40.31 28.45 -24.65
N GLU A 533 -40.05 28.31 -23.35
CA GLU A 533 -39.16 29.24 -22.63
C GLU A 533 -37.72 29.21 -23.19
N ALA A 534 -37.30 28.06 -23.72
CA ALA A 534 -36.02 27.95 -24.43
C ALA A 534 -36.00 28.68 -25.77
N GLU A 535 -37.16 28.84 -26.43
CA GLU A 535 -37.33 29.55 -27.73
C GLU A 535 -37.59 31.05 -27.56
N GLU A 536 -38.19 31.50 -26.44
CA GLU A 536 -38.66 32.90 -26.27
C GLU A 536 -37.67 33.85 -25.55
N SER A 537 -36.55 33.38 -25.06
CA SER A 537 -35.57 34.20 -24.28
C SER A 537 -34.54 34.95 -25.12
N GLU A 538 -34.96 35.56 -26.23
CA GLU A 538 -34.15 36.58 -26.91
C GLU A 538 -34.58 37.97 -26.40
N THR A 539 -33.71 38.67 -25.72
CA THR A 539 -33.81 40.08 -25.26
C THR A 539 -34.30 40.33 -23.83
N LYS A 540 -33.41 40.27 -22.85
CA LYS A 540 -33.49 41.12 -21.65
C LYS A 540 -32.05 41.47 -21.19
N GLU A 541 -31.79 42.77 -21.01
CA GLU A 541 -30.60 43.22 -20.30
C GLU A 541 -30.66 42.68 -18.87
N ILE A 542 -29.82 41.71 -18.58
CA ILE A 542 -29.72 41.12 -17.25
C ILE A 542 -28.35 41.50 -16.72
N CYS A 543 -28.32 42.15 -15.58
CA CYS A 543 -27.11 42.28 -14.79
C CYS A 543 -26.73 40.86 -14.33
N VAL A 544 -25.75 40.23 -14.96
CA VAL A 544 -25.30 38.85 -14.65
C VAL A 544 -24.04 39.01 -13.83
N GLU A 545 -24.06 38.42 -12.62
CA GLU A 545 -22.85 38.27 -11.80
C GLU A 545 -21.77 37.50 -12.59
N LYS A 546 -20.49 37.71 -12.27
CA LYS A 546 -19.40 36.93 -12.85
C LYS A 546 -19.70 35.44 -12.77
N SER A 547 -19.77 34.78 -13.90
CA SER A 547 -20.08 33.36 -14.05
C SER A 547 -19.00 32.57 -14.79
N ASP A 548 -17.80 33.19 -14.95
CA ASP A 548 -16.66 32.49 -15.50
C ASP A 548 -16.27 31.25 -14.63
N PRO A 549 -15.83 30.17 -15.25
CA PRO A 549 -15.62 28.88 -14.55
C PRO A 549 -14.61 28.96 -13.42
N GLU A 550 -13.58 29.77 -13.55
CA GLU A 550 -12.54 29.93 -12.52
C GLU A 550 -13.07 30.64 -11.28
N THR A 551 -13.82 31.78 -11.46
CA THR A 551 -14.46 32.47 -10.34
C THR A 551 -15.48 31.58 -9.65
N LEU A 552 -16.34 30.87 -10.40
CA LEU A 552 -17.29 29.92 -9.82
C LEU A 552 -16.61 28.81 -9.05
N LEU A 553 -15.53 28.23 -9.60
CA LEU A 553 -14.77 27.20 -8.93
C LEU A 553 -14.17 27.71 -7.62
N LYS A 554 -13.56 28.90 -7.65
CA LYS A 554 -12.98 29.56 -6.47
C LYS A 554 -14.04 29.80 -5.37
N CYS A 555 -15.21 30.33 -5.72
CA CYS A 555 -16.32 30.54 -4.79
C CYS A 555 -16.88 29.23 -4.22
N LEU A 556 -17.05 28.20 -5.04
CA LEU A 556 -17.49 26.89 -4.60
C LEU A 556 -16.46 26.20 -3.69
N MET A 557 -15.16 26.37 -3.93
CA MET A 557 -14.11 25.87 -3.04
C MET A 557 -14.16 26.58 -1.67
N MET A 558 -14.36 27.89 -1.64
CA MET A 558 -14.56 28.64 -0.38
C MET A 558 -15.77 28.09 0.40
N CYS A 559 -16.89 27.89 -0.30
CA CYS A 559 -18.11 27.33 0.29
C CYS A 559 -17.87 25.89 0.82
N ASN A 560 -17.17 25.04 0.08
CA ASN A 560 -16.86 23.68 0.51
C ASN A 560 -16.01 23.63 1.79
N GLU A 561 -15.00 24.50 1.90
CA GLU A 561 -14.17 24.57 3.10
C GLU A 561 -14.94 25.12 4.30
N LEU A 562 -15.84 26.08 4.08
CA LEU A 562 -16.77 26.56 5.11
C LEU A 562 -17.66 25.40 5.62
N LEU A 563 -18.33 24.69 4.69
CA LEU A 563 -19.27 23.60 5.03
C LEU A 563 -18.59 22.46 5.80
N LYS A 564 -17.31 22.20 5.55
CA LYS A 564 -16.52 21.21 6.31
C LYS A 564 -16.23 21.64 7.76
N LYS A 565 -16.22 22.95 8.02
CA LYS A 565 -15.78 23.50 9.30
C LYS A 565 -16.92 23.87 10.24
N ILE A 566 -18.11 24.16 9.73
CA ILE A 566 -19.29 24.46 10.53
C ILE A 566 -19.88 23.22 11.19
N SER A 567 -20.51 23.40 12.35
CA SER A 567 -21.06 22.29 13.14
C SER A 567 -22.36 21.76 12.53
N LEU A 568 -22.45 20.42 12.43
CA LEU A 568 -23.64 19.71 11.88
C LEU A 568 -24.93 19.96 12.67
N SER A 569 -24.82 20.40 13.93
CA SER A 569 -25.98 20.62 14.80
C SER A 569 -26.72 21.95 14.52
N LYS A 570 -26.13 22.85 13.72
CA LYS A 570 -26.67 24.19 13.52
C LYS A 570 -27.77 24.25 12.46
N GLY A 571 -27.76 23.31 11.52
CA GLY A 571 -28.66 23.30 10.36
C GLY A 571 -28.34 24.39 9.33
N LEU A 572 -29.18 24.49 8.30
CA LEU A 572 -29.06 25.47 7.25
C LEU A 572 -29.76 26.75 7.70
N GLY A 573 -29.06 27.88 7.59
CA GLY A 573 -29.59 29.21 7.90
C GLY A 573 -29.82 30.03 6.62
N PRO A 574 -30.53 31.16 6.70
CA PRO A 574 -30.91 31.95 5.51
C PRO A 574 -29.75 32.37 4.61
N THR A 575 -28.60 32.71 5.20
CA THR A 575 -27.39 33.06 4.45
C THR A 575 -26.85 31.90 3.63
N LEU A 576 -26.84 30.70 4.22
CA LEU A 576 -26.44 29.49 3.51
C LEU A 576 -27.45 29.11 2.44
N ASP A 577 -28.74 29.22 2.71
CA ASP A 577 -29.79 28.98 1.71
C ASP A 577 -29.62 29.90 0.49
N GLY A 578 -29.28 31.20 0.71
CA GLY A 578 -28.95 32.12 -0.37
C GLY A 578 -27.74 31.68 -1.21
N ILE A 579 -26.68 31.14 -0.58
CA ILE A 579 -25.50 30.59 -1.30
C ILE A 579 -25.88 29.31 -2.06
N ILE A 580 -26.72 28.47 -1.49
CA ILE A 580 -27.18 27.24 -2.14
C ILE A 580 -27.93 27.57 -3.43
N GLU A 581 -28.90 28.52 -3.38
CA GLU A 581 -29.72 28.88 -4.53
C GLU A 581 -28.95 29.66 -5.60
N SER A 582 -28.03 30.59 -5.19
CA SER A 582 -27.32 31.47 -6.14
C SER A 582 -26.01 30.85 -6.69
N LEU A 583 -25.39 29.89 -5.99
CA LEU A 583 -24.06 29.38 -6.37
C LEU A 583 -24.04 27.83 -6.54
N ILE A 584 -24.54 27.10 -5.54
CA ILE A 584 -24.35 25.61 -5.54
C ILE A 584 -25.26 24.97 -6.59
N ILE A 585 -26.56 25.29 -6.58
CA ILE A 585 -27.52 24.66 -7.52
C ILE A 585 -27.22 25.05 -8.98
N PRO A 586 -26.94 26.32 -9.32
CA PRO A 586 -26.49 26.66 -10.68
C PRO A 586 -25.18 26.00 -11.07
N GLY A 587 -24.24 25.86 -10.13
CA GLY A 587 -22.95 25.19 -10.36
C GLY A 587 -23.06 23.73 -10.79
N ILE A 588 -24.13 23.01 -10.37
CA ILE A 588 -24.36 21.61 -10.76
C ILE A 588 -24.65 21.48 -12.27
N THR A 589 -25.25 22.50 -12.87
CA THR A 589 -25.62 22.50 -14.29
C THR A 589 -24.55 23.11 -15.20
N ASN A 590 -23.41 23.53 -14.64
CA ASN A 590 -22.32 24.17 -15.37
C ASN A 590 -21.69 23.23 -16.42
N ILE A 591 -21.21 23.80 -17.54
CA ILE A 591 -20.52 23.04 -18.60
C ILE A 591 -19.23 22.42 -18.10
N HIS A 592 -18.47 23.12 -17.24
CA HIS A 592 -17.14 22.70 -16.79
C HIS A 592 -17.23 21.61 -15.70
N PRO A 593 -16.63 20.44 -15.91
CA PRO A 593 -16.70 19.32 -14.96
C PRO A 593 -16.13 19.64 -13.58
N ALA A 594 -15.11 20.50 -13.51
CA ALA A 594 -14.50 20.91 -12.25
C ALA A 594 -15.49 21.69 -11.37
N VAL A 595 -16.26 22.60 -11.98
CA VAL A 595 -17.31 23.40 -11.30
C VAL A 595 -18.42 22.46 -10.82
N ARG A 596 -18.94 21.59 -11.71
CA ARG A 596 -19.95 20.60 -11.32
C ARG A 596 -19.51 19.69 -10.18
N ASN A 597 -18.27 19.22 -10.25
CA ASN A 597 -17.71 18.36 -9.18
C ASN A 597 -17.68 19.07 -7.83
N MET A 598 -17.25 20.34 -7.80
CA MET A 598 -17.19 21.12 -6.56
C MET A 598 -18.59 21.45 -6.04
N ALA A 599 -19.53 21.79 -6.94
CA ALA A 599 -20.94 22.04 -6.58
C ALA A 599 -21.59 20.78 -5.98
N VAL A 600 -21.31 19.60 -6.52
CA VAL A 600 -21.81 18.32 -5.97
C VAL A 600 -21.21 18.03 -4.59
N LEU A 601 -19.93 18.34 -4.37
CA LEU A 601 -19.31 18.22 -3.04
C LEU A 601 -19.98 19.16 -2.03
N CYS A 602 -20.23 20.42 -2.42
CA CYS A 602 -20.95 21.37 -1.57
C CYS A 602 -22.38 20.88 -1.27
N LEU A 603 -23.12 20.42 -2.29
CA LEU A 603 -24.46 19.87 -2.12
C LEU A 603 -24.46 18.67 -1.15
N GLY A 604 -23.49 17.78 -1.28
CA GLY A 604 -23.28 16.66 -0.37
C GLY A 604 -23.09 17.13 1.07
N CYS A 605 -22.22 18.11 1.30
CA CYS A 605 -21.97 18.69 2.64
C CYS A 605 -23.22 19.39 3.21
N CYS A 606 -23.97 20.15 2.40
CA CYS A 606 -25.27 20.72 2.80
C CYS A 606 -26.26 19.65 3.20
N GLY A 607 -26.31 18.54 2.45
CA GLY A 607 -27.15 17.39 2.79
C GLY A 607 -26.85 16.77 4.14
N LEU A 608 -25.65 16.91 4.68
CA LEU A 608 -25.29 16.42 6.03
C LEU A 608 -25.82 17.32 7.14
N GLN A 609 -26.13 18.60 6.84
CA GLN A 609 -26.64 19.58 7.80
C GLN A 609 -28.15 19.44 8.04
N SER A 610 -28.94 18.98 7.05
CA SER A 610 -30.40 18.83 7.16
C SER A 610 -30.87 17.57 6.46
N LYS A 611 -31.66 16.77 7.18
CA LYS A 611 -32.30 15.55 6.66
C LYS A 611 -33.33 15.88 5.57
N GLU A 612 -34.09 16.94 5.76
CA GLU A 612 -35.09 17.40 4.82
C GLU A 612 -34.44 17.82 3.50
N PHE A 613 -33.35 18.57 3.57
CA PHE A 613 -32.55 19.00 2.42
C PHE A 613 -31.94 17.78 1.69
N ALA A 614 -31.39 16.82 2.44
CA ALA A 614 -30.86 15.57 1.88
C ALA A 614 -31.93 14.79 1.10
N SER A 615 -33.15 14.65 1.66
CA SER A 615 -34.26 13.97 1.00
C SER A 615 -34.71 14.67 -0.30
N GLN A 616 -34.76 16.00 -0.30
CA GLN A 616 -35.15 16.81 -1.47
C GLN A 616 -34.17 16.65 -2.64
N HIS A 617 -32.87 16.56 -2.34
CA HIS A 617 -31.82 16.55 -3.35
C HIS A 617 -31.22 15.17 -3.65
N LEU A 618 -31.68 14.10 -2.96
CA LEU A 618 -31.20 12.74 -3.21
C LEU A 618 -31.42 12.33 -4.69
N THR A 619 -32.61 12.59 -5.24
CA THR A 619 -32.93 12.25 -6.63
C THR A 619 -31.98 12.92 -7.61
N LEU A 620 -31.59 14.16 -7.36
CA LEU A 620 -30.60 14.90 -8.17
C LEU A 620 -29.24 14.22 -8.10
N LEU A 621 -28.77 13.84 -6.90
CA LEU A 621 -27.51 13.11 -6.76
C LEU A 621 -27.53 11.76 -7.49
N LEU A 622 -28.65 11.02 -7.46
CA LEU A 622 -28.81 9.76 -8.17
C LEU A 622 -28.84 9.93 -9.69
N GLN A 623 -29.37 11.02 -10.20
CA GLN A 623 -29.32 11.38 -11.62
C GLN A 623 -27.89 11.68 -12.07
N ILE A 624 -27.14 12.47 -11.28
CA ILE A 624 -25.73 12.77 -11.53
C ILE A 624 -24.90 11.48 -11.61
N LEU A 625 -25.16 10.52 -10.72
CA LEU A 625 -24.50 9.21 -10.74
C LEU A 625 -24.66 8.45 -12.05
N GLN A 626 -25.74 8.67 -12.77
CA GLN A 626 -26.02 7.97 -14.03
C GLN A 626 -25.45 8.69 -15.26
N ILE A 627 -25.49 10.02 -15.27
CA ILE A 627 -25.29 10.82 -16.49
C ILE A 627 -23.90 11.45 -16.57
N ASP A 628 -23.33 11.94 -15.45
CA ASP A 628 -22.19 12.83 -15.44
C ASP A 628 -20.83 12.14 -15.68
N GLU A 629 -19.74 12.92 -15.63
CA GLU A 629 -18.39 12.44 -15.77
C GLU A 629 -17.89 11.69 -14.54
N MET A 630 -16.81 10.91 -14.70
CA MET A 630 -16.30 9.97 -13.67
C MET A 630 -16.00 10.63 -12.33
N LYS A 631 -15.35 11.82 -12.34
CA LYS A 631 -15.00 12.53 -11.10
C LYS A 631 -16.25 13.02 -10.36
N VAL A 632 -17.23 13.51 -11.10
CA VAL A 632 -18.50 14.02 -10.56
C VAL A 632 -19.35 12.86 -10.01
N LYS A 633 -19.43 11.74 -10.75
CA LYS A 633 -20.05 10.51 -10.27
C LYS A 633 -19.46 10.01 -8.96
N LEU A 634 -18.12 10.03 -8.86
CA LEU A 634 -17.41 9.58 -7.65
C LEU A 634 -17.77 10.48 -6.44
N SER A 635 -17.85 11.79 -6.65
CA SER A 635 -18.24 12.75 -5.60
C SER A 635 -19.70 12.59 -5.19
N ALA A 636 -20.62 12.42 -6.15
CA ALA A 636 -22.01 12.13 -5.88
C ALA A 636 -22.21 10.80 -5.14
N LEU A 637 -21.47 9.75 -5.52
CA LEU A 637 -21.53 8.46 -4.87
C LEU A 637 -21.11 8.54 -3.39
N LYS A 638 -20.04 9.26 -3.11
CA LYS A 638 -19.58 9.50 -1.73
C LYS A 638 -20.60 10.31 -0.93
N ALA A 639 -21.17 11.37 -1.53
CA ALA A 639 -22.20 12.18 -0.88
C ALA A 639 -23.43 11.36 -0.50
N VAL A 640 -23.90 10.48 -1.40
CA VAL A 640 -25.04 9.58 -1.11
C VAL A 640 -24.68 8.62 0.04
N PHE A 641 -23.51 7.99 0.03
CA PHE A 641 -23.09 7.11 1.12
C PHE A 641 -22.98 7.85 2.45
N ASP A 642 -22.44 9.06 2.48
CA ASP A 642 -22.29 9.86 3.70
C ASP A 642 -23.67 10.24 4.28
N GLN A 643 -24.64 10.61 3.44
CA GLN A 643 -26.03 10.88 3.87
C GLN A 643 -26.68 9.60 4.42
N LEU A 644 -26.53 8.45 3.74
CA LEU A 644 -27.06 7.16 4.22
C LEU A 644 -26.41 6.71 5.54
N LEU A 645 -25.14 7.02 5.76
CA LEU A 645 -24.45 6.72 7.02
C LEU A 645 -24.99 7.53 8.19
N ILE A 646 -25.27 8.81 7.98
CA ILE A 646 -25.76 9.72 9.04
C ILE A 646 -27.24 9.46 9.30
N PHE A 647 -28.08 9.51 8.28
CA PHE A 647 -29.54 9.47 8.45
C PHE A 647 -30.15 8.06 8.38
N GLY A 648 -29.41 7.07 7.83
CA GLY A 648 -29.92 5.74 7.53
C GLY A 648 -30.66 5.70 6.20
N ILE A 649 -31.19 4.54 5.85
CA ILE A 649 -31.89 4.32 4.57
C ILE A 649 -33.39 4.69 4.68
N GLU A 650 -34.00 4.55 5.86
CA GLU A 650 -35.41 4.77 6.08
C GLU A 650 -35.97 6.20 5.85
N PRO A 651 -35.21 7.29 6.12
CA PRO A 651 -35.70 8.64 5.90
C PRO A 651 -35.94 9.02 4.45
N PHE A 652 -35.34 8.27 3.54
CA PHE A 652 -35.46 8.52 2.09
C PHE A 652 -36.62 7.78 1.44
N LYS A 653 -37.53 7.22 2.24
CA LYS A 653 -38.79 6.68 1.81
C LYS A 653 -39.74 7.83 1.41
N ASP A 654 -40.25 7.81 0.21
CA ASP A 654 -41.15 8.88 -0.31
C ASP A 654 -42.35 9.13 0.60
N ARG A 655 -42.34 10.24 1.33
CA ARG A 655 -43.52 10.79 1.95
C ARG A 655 -44.32 11.61 0.91
N LYS A 656 -45.11 10.95 0.08
CA LYS A 656 -46.11 11.68 -0.68
C LYS A 656 -47.20 12.18 0.27
N GLY A 657 -47.22 13.50 0.44
CA GLY A 657 -48.34 14.32 0.80
C GLY A 657 -49.23 13.89 1.97
N LYS A 658 -48.91 14.40 3.15
CA LYS A 658 -49.97 14.67 4.14
C LYS A 658 -49.95 16.15 4.48
N ASP A 659 -50.56 16.92 3.63
CA ASP A 659 -51.22 18.19 3.99
C ASP A 659 -52.66 18.10 3.51
N VAL A 660 -53.56 17.52 4.34
CA VAL A 660 -54.96 17.95 4.52
C VAL A 660 -55.41 17.38 5.85
N GLN A 661 -55.63 18.23 6.79
CA GLN A 661 -56.41 17.94 7.99
C GLN A 661 -57.87 17.63 7.59
N THR A 662 -58.33 16.42 7.94
CA THR A 662 -59.75 16.24 8.24
C THR A 662 -59.85 15.07 9.25
N GLU A 663 -60.30 15.43 10.41
CA GLU A 663 -60.77 14.50 11.46
C GLU A 663 -62.01 13.74 10.97
N ASN A 664 -62.09 12.51 11.42
CA ASN A 664 -63.19 11.52 11.34
C ASN A 664 -63.15 10.50 10.18
N GLU A 665 -62.77 9.28 10.53
CA GLU A 665 -63.59 8.07 10.44
C GLU A 665 -62.69 6.83 10.64
N GLU A 666 -63.01 6.10 11.70
CA GLU A 666 -62.51 4.76 11.99
C GLU A 666 -63.15 3.74 11.01
N ASN A 667 -62.34 2.79 10.53
CA ASN A 667 -62.66 1.59 9.76
C ASN A 667 -62.59 1.71 8.25
N GLU A 668 -61.38 1.24 7.77
CA GLU A 668 -61.26 0.48 6.50
C GLU A 668 -59.79 0.47 5.95
N ASN A 669 -58.73 0.47 6.76
CA ASN A 669 -57.34 0.67 6.24
C ASN A 669 -56.36 -0.47 6.61
N LYS A 670 -56.73 -1.77 6.43
CA LYS A 670 -55.76 -2.85 6.46
C LYS A 670 -55.15 -3.19 5.08
N SER A 671 -55.79 -2.78 3.99
CA SER A 671 -55.31 -3.08 2.62
C SER A 671 -54.40 -1.98 2.03
N GLU A 672 -54.54 -0.72 2.48
CA GLU A 672 -53.68 0.37 2.01
C GLU A 672 -52.30 0.40 2.71
N ILE A 673 -52.25 0.04 3.99
CA ILE A 673 -50.98 -0.07 4.72
C ILE A 673 -50.05 -1.17 4.14
N ALA A 674 -50.67 -2.26 3.60
CA ALA A 674 -49.89 -3.32 2.96
C ALA A 674 -49.34 -2.88 1.58
N LYS A 675 -50.05 -2.05 0.80
CA LYS A 675 -49.61 -1.51 -0.50
C LYS A 675 -48.55 -0.41 -0.31
N GLU A 676 -48.70 0.48 0.69
CA GLU A 676 -47.69 1.49 1.01
C GLU A 676 -46.35 0.86 1.47
N THR A 677 -46.40 -0.24 2.21
CA THR A 677 -45.18 -0.99 2.62
C THR A 677 -44.50 -1.71 1.45
N GLU A 678 -45.26 -2.17 0.44
CA GLU A 678 -44.69 -2.80 -0.77
C GLU A 678 -44.01 -1.78 -1.71
N GLU A 679 -44.56 -0.57 -1.90
CA GLU A 679 -43.92 0.51 -2.67
C GLU A 679 -42.71 1.10 -1.95
N GLU A 680 -42.74 1.25 -0.63
CA GLU A 680 -41.63 1.70 0.18
C GLU A 680 -40.45 0.71 0.17
N THR A 681 -40.71 -0.59 0.18
CA THR A 681 -39.69 -1.62 0.05
C THR A 681 -39.06 -1.63 -1.35
N ALA A 682 -39.85 -1.34 -2.39
CA ALA A 682 -39.38 -1.27 -3.78
C ALA A 682 -38.38 -0.10 -4.01
N THR A 683 -38.64 1.09 -3.48
CA THR A 683 -37.70 2.26 -3.63
C THR A 683 -36.37 2.05 -2.92
N THR A 684 -36.42 1.48 -1.72
CA THR A 684 -35.20 1.16 -0.96
C THR A 684 -34.36 0.09 -1.65
N HIS A 685 -35.04 -0.93 -2.20
CA HIS A 685 -34.40 -1.99 -2.97
C HIS A 685 -33.74 -1.44 -4.24
N ASN A 686 -34.43 -0.56 -4.98
CA ASN A 686 -33.90 0.07 -6.19
C ASN A 686 -32.65 0.92 -5.90
N LEU A 687 -32.65 1.66 -4.80
CA LEU A 687 -31.47 2.44 -4.35
C LEU A 687 -30.29 1.52 -4.06
N LEU A 688 -30.49 0.46 -3.29
CA LEU A 688 -29.43 -0.50 -2.97
C LEU A 688 -28.97 -1.28 -4.21
N GLN A 689 -29.85 -1.61 -5.12
CA GLN A 689 -29.53 -2.24 -6.40
C GLN A 689 -28.67 -1.32 -7.26
N LEU A 690 -29.01 -0.03 -7.36
CA LEU A 690 -28.20 0.96 -8.05
C LEU A 690 -26.80 1.07 -7.45
N LEU A 691 -26.69 1.27 -6.11
CA LEU A 691 -25.41 1.42 -5.42
C LEU A 691 -24.56 0.14 -5.53
N SER A 692 -25.18 -1.03 -5.40
CA SER A 692 -24.47 -2.30 -5.56
C SER A 692 -24.06 -2.58 -7.00
N GLY A 693 -24.76 -2.01 -7.99
CA GLY A 693 -24.39 -2.09 -9.41
C GLY A 693 -23.01 -1.48 -9.71
N PHE A 694 -22.59 -0.48 -8.94
CA PHE A 694 -21.24 0.10 -9.10
C PHE A 694 -20.10 -0.82 -8.67
N LEU A 695 -20.36 -1.93 -7.96
CA LEU A 695 -19.36 -2.96 -7.69
C LEU A 695 -18.85 -3.65 -8.97
N ASP A 696 -19.66 -3.63 -10.03
CA ASP A 696 -19.31 -4.20 -11.33
C ASP A 696 -18.77 -3.15 -12.32
N SER A 697 -18.52 -1.93 -11.85
CA SER A 697 -17.99 -0.86 -12.69
C SER A 697 -16.64 -1.24 -13.30
N GLU A 698 -16.43 -0.88 -14.56
CA GLU A 698 -15.13 -1.01 -15.24
C GLU A 698 -14.06 -0.11 -14.61
N PHE A 699 -14.49 0.99 -13.98
CA PHE A 699 -13.60 1.94 -13.34
C PHE A 699 -13.29 1.53 -11.90
N SER A 700 -12.01 1.29 -11.63
CA SER A 700 -11.53 0.82 -10.31
C SER A 700 -11.86 1.78 -9.17
N GLU A 701 -11.84 3.08 -9.43
CA GLU A 701 -12.13 4.11 -8.42
C GLU A 701 -13.60 4.09 -7.96
N LEU A 702 -14.55 3.95 -8.92
CA LEU A 702 -15.98 3.85 -8.62
C LEU A 702 -16.31 2.55 -7.91
N ARG A 703 -15.75 1.44 -8.38
CA ARG A 703 -15.89 0.12 -7.75
C ARG A 703 -15.38 0.13 -6.32
N THR A 704 -14.21 0.73 -6.08
CA THR A 704 -13.62 0.87 -4.75
C THR A 704 -14.48 1.74 -3.84
N ALA A 705 -14.96 2.89 -4.32
CA ALA A 705 -15.82 3.78 -3.54
C ALA A 705 -17.17 3.13 -3.19
N ALA A 706 -17.75 2.37 -4.11
CA ALA A 706 -18.98 1.60 -3.85
C ALA A 706 -18.73 0.52 -2.79
N ALA A 707 -17.65 -0.24 -2.90
CA ALA A 707 -17.29 -1.29 -1.94
C ALA A 707 -17.01 -0.70 -0.54
N GLU A 708 -16.25 0.40 -0.46
CA GLU A 708 -15.98 1.11 0.80
C GLU A 708 -17.28 1.66 1.42
N GLY A 709 -18.17 2.26 0.63
CA GLY A 709 -19.44 2.81 1.09
C GLY A 709 -20.38 1.73 1.64
N LEU A 710 -20.57 0.64 0.89
CA LEU A 710 -21.39 -0.49 1.31
C LEU A 710 -20.79 -1.18 2.55
N ALA A 711 -19.49 -1.37 2.62
CA ALA A 711 -18.81 -1.92 3.80
C ALA A 711 -19.02 -1.02 5.04
N LYS A 712 -18.98 0.31 4.90
CA LYS A 712 -19.27 1.26 5.99
C LYS A 712 -20.73 1.19 6.44
N LEU A 713 -21.68 1.06 5.52
CA LEU A 713 -23.10 0.89 5.86
C LEU A 713 -23.35 -0.42 6.63
N ILE A 714 -22.70 -1.51 6.21
CA ILE A 714 -22.78 -2.79 6.92
C ILE A 714 -22.13 -2.69 8.31
N PHE A 715 -20.94 -2.09 8.39
CA PHE A 715 -20.22 -1.93 9.66
C PHE A 715 -20.98 -1.08 10.67
N SER A 716 -21.63 -0.01 10.21
CA SER A 716 -22.45 0.88 11.07
C SER A 716 -23.81 0.27 11.45
N GLY A 717 -24.17 -0.88 10.88
CA GLY A 717 -25.46 -1.53 11.12
C GLY A 717 -26.64 -0.84 10.42
N ARG A 718 -26.36 0.07 9.49
CA ARG A 718 -27.39 0.75 8.65
C ARG A 718 -27.94 -0.16 7.58
N LEU A 719 -27.16 -1.15 7.16
CA LEU A 719 -27.50 -2.15 6.15
C LEU A 719 -27.11 -3.53 6.67
N ILE A 720 -28.03 -4.48 6.55
CA ILE A 720 -27.81 -5.89 6.90
C ILE A 720 -28.19 -6.70 5.66
N SER A 721 -27.19 -7.34 5.01
CA SER A 721 -27.41 -8.21 3.85
C SER A 721 -26.27 -9.22 3.73
N THR A 722 -26.61 -10.49 3.95
CA THR A 722 -25.68 -11.62 3.78
C THR A 722 -25.27 -11.80 2.32
N LYS A 723 -26.18 -11.51 1.39
CA LYS A 723 -25.90 -11.55 -0.05
C LYS A 723 -24.86 -10.53 -0.47
N LEU A 724 -24.98 -9.30 0.05
CA LEU A 724 -24.01 -8.25 -0.24
C LEU A 724 -22.65 -8.57 0.36
N LEU A 725 -22.63 -9.16 1.56
CA LEU A 725 -21.39 -9.60 2.21
C LEU A 725 -20.69 -10.70 1.39
N SER A 726 -21.45 -11.69 0.90
CA SER A 726 -20.95 -12.71 -0.02
C SER A 726 -20.38 -12.09 -1.30
N ARG A 727 -21.09 -11.10 -1.88
CA ARG A 727 -20.64 -10.39 -3.08
C ARG A 727 -19.32 -9.63 -2.85
N LEU A 728 -19.13 -8.99 -1.68
CA LEU A 728 -17.89 -8.33 -1.32
C LEU A 728 -16.72 -9.32 -1.16
N VAL A 729 -16.98 -10.51 -0.59
CA VAL A 729 -15.97 -11.59 -0.48
C VAL A 729 -15.56 -12.07 -1.88
N LEU A 730 -16.52 -12.33 -2.76
CA LEU A 730 -16.25 -12.74 -4.14
C LEU A 730 -15.49 -11.65 -4.92
N LEU A 731 -15.83 -10.38 -4.70
CA LEU A 731 -15.13 -9.24 -5.32
C LEU A 731 -13.67 -9.17 -4.86
N TRP A 732 -13.39 -9.45 -3.59
CA TRP A 732 -12.03 -9.43 -3.03
C TRP A 732 -11.14 -10.51 -3.62
N TYR A 733 -11.70 -11.70 -3.90
CA TYR A 733 -10.98 -12.82 -4.52
C TYR A 733 -10.96 -12.79 -6.05
N ASN A 734 -11.77 -11.94 -6.68
CA ASN A 734 -11.87 -11.89 -8.14
C ASN A 734 -10.51 -11.53 -8.78
N PRO A 735 -9.97 -12.37 -9.70
CA PRO A 735 -8.72 -12.09 -10.40
C PRO A 735 -8.71 -10.75 -11.17
N VAL A 736 -9.88 -10.32 -11.66
CA VAL A 736 -10.02 -9.03 -12.37
C VAL A 736 -9.69 -7.84 -11.48
N THR A 737 -9.88 -7.95 -10.17
CA THR A 737 -9.58 -6.90 -9.19
C THR A 737 -8.18 -7.03 -8.55
N GLU A 738 -7.31 -7.89 -9.08
CA GLU A 738 -5.99 -8.15 -8.48
C GLU A 738 -5.10 -6.90 -8.40
N GLU A 739 -5.20 -6.02 -9.38
CA GLU A 739 -4.46 -4.76 -9.44
C GLU A 739 -5.10 -3.64 -8.60
N ASP A 740 -6.34 -3.79 -8.14
CA ASP A 740 -7.05 -2.81 -7.33
C ASP A 740 -6.60 -2.90 -5.86
N THR A 741 -5.36 -2.51 -5.60
CA THR A 741 -4.72 -2.62 -4.26
C THR A 741 -5.49 -1.89 -3.17
N ARG A 742 -6.12 -0.75 -3.49
CA ARG A 742 -6.93 0.03 -2.55
C ARG A 742 -8.21 -0.72 -2.16
N LEU A 743 -8.92 -1.29 -3.13
CA LEU A 743 -10.10 -2.12 -2.90
C LEU A 743 -9.77 -3.31 -2.01
N ARG A 744 -8.71 -4.05 -2.36
CA ARG A 744 -8.27 -5.23 -1.60
C ARG A 744 -7.84 -4.87 -0.19
N HIS A 745 -7.18 -3.74 0.00
CA HIS A 745 -6.82 -3.26 1.32
C HIS A 745 -8.06 -2.89 2.15
N ALA A 746 -8.98 -2.12 1.58
CA ALA A 746 -10.21 -1.69 2.26
C ALA A 746 -11.04 -2.88 2.73
N LEU A 747 -11.30 -3.86 1.86
CA LEU A 747 -12.05 -5.07 2.19
C LEU A 747 -11.28 -5.99 3.15
N GLY A 748 -9.96 -6.13 2.97
CA GLY A 748 -9.10 -6.91 3.86
C GLY A 748 -9.04 -6.38 5.30
N VAL A 749 -9.22 -5.06 5.50
CA VAL A 749 -9.37 -4.43 6.81
C VAL A 749 -10.81 -4.58 7.33
N PHE A 750 -11.80 -4.39 6.46
CA PHE A 750 -13.22 -4.46 6.83
C PHE A 750 -13.62 -5.83 7.38
N PHE A 751 -13.29 -6.93 6.69
CA PHE A 751 -13.75 -8.27 7.07
C PHE A 751 -13.40 -8.65 8.51
N PRO A 752 -12.15 -8.59 8.98
CA PRO A 752 -11.81 -8.96 10.35
C PRO A 752 -12.37 -7.96 11.38
N LEU A 753 -12.38 -6.65 11.07
CA LEU A 753 -12.94 -5.64 11.98
C LEU A 753 -14.44 -5.86 12.20
N PHE A 754 -15.19 -6.16 11.13
CA PHE A 754 -16.62 -6.43 11.22
C PHE A 754 -16.91 -7.74 11.94
N ALA A 755 -16.26 -8.83 11.49
CA ALA A 755 -16.47 -10.18 12.02
C ALA A 755 -16.17 -10.29 13.53
N TYR A 756 -15.07 -9.71 14.00
CA TYR A 756 -14.64 -9.87 15.41
C TYR A 756 -15.23 -8.83 16.36
N SER A 757 -16.00 -7.86 15.86
CA SER A 757 -16.65 -6.84 16.70
C SER A 757 -17.81 -7.40 17.50
N LYS A 758 -18.67 -8.25 16.91
CA LYS A 758 -19.87 -8.82 17.53
C LYS A 758 -20.13 -10.23 16.99
N ARG A 759 -20.74 -11.08 17.83
CA ARG A 759 -21.18 -12.43 17.44
C ARG A 759 -22.18 -12.42 16.28
N THR A 760 -23.17 -11.52 16.30
CA THR A 760 -24.14 -11.38 15.21
C THR A 760 -23.49 -11.15 13.84
N ASN A 761 -22.35 -10.46 13.81
CA ASN A 761 -21.61 -10.22 12.59
C ASN A 761 -20.93 -11.51 12.06
N GLN A 762 -20.52 -12.40 12.96
CA GLN A 762 -20.03 -13.72 12.58
C GLN A 762 -21.16 -14.60 12.03
N GLU A 763 -22.38 -14.48 12.59
CA GLU A 763 -23.56 -15.18 12.10
C GLU A 763 -23.90 -14.79 10.64
N TYR A 764 -23.71 -13.53 10.25
CA TYR A 764 -23.86 -13.12 8.85
C TYR A 764 -22.81 -13.76 7.92
N PHE A 765 -21.56 -13.92 8.37
CA PHE A 765 -20.55 -14.65 7.59
C PHE A 765 -20.85 -16.15 7.53
N GLU A 766 -21.39 -16.72 8.59
CA GLU A 766 -21.82 -18.10 8.64
C GLU A 766 -22.99 -18.36 7.66
N GLU A 767 -23.96 -17.44 7.57
CA GLU A 767 -25.01 -17.50 6.57
C GLU A 767 -24.50 -17.32 5.14
N ALA A 768 -23.48 -16.48 4.93
CA ALA A 768 -22.87 -16.25 3.64
C ALA A 768 -21.97 -17.41 3.17
N PHE A 769 -21.60 -18.35 4.03
CA PHE A 769 -20.61 -19.41 3.75
C PHE A 769 -21.04 -20.30 2.57
N LEU A 770 -22.16 -21.02 2.69
CA LEU A 770 -22.61 -21.94 1.66
C LEU A 770 -22.94 -21.22 0.33
N PRO A 771 -23.71 -20.12 0.32
CA PRO A 771 -24.01 -19.43 -0.94
C PRO A 771 -22.74 -18.94 -1.66
N THR A 772 -21.72 -18.46 -0.93
CA THR A 772 -20.48 -18.00 -1.53
C THR A 772 -19.72 -19.14 -2.21
N LEU A 773 -19.60 -20.29 -1.55
CA LEU A 773 -18.90 -21.45 -2.10
C LEU A 773 -19.68 -22.07 -3.26
N GLN A 774 -21.01 -22.17 -3.19
CA GLN A 774 -21.84 -22.68 -4.27
C GLN A 774 -21.73 -21.85 -5.55
N ILE A 775 -21.61 -20.51 -5.45
CA ILE A 775 -21.34 -19.65 -6.62
C ILE A 775 -19.99 -19.98 -7.24
N LEU A 776 -18.95 -20.21 -6.44
CA LEU A 776 -17.61 -20.55 -6.94
C LEU A 776 -17.57 -21.94 -7.57
N PHE A 777 -18.23 -22.93 -6.98
CA PHE A 777 -18.31 -24.30 -7.54
C PHE A 777 -19.10 -24.35 -8.86
N ASN A 778 -20.15 -23.54 -8.96
CA ASN A 778 -20.98 -23.47 -10.16
C ASN A 778 -20.50 -22.40 -11.16
N ALA A 779 -19.32 -21.79 -10.94
CA ALA A 779 -18.79 -20.78 -11.84
C ALA A 779 -18.48 -21.39 -13.21
N PRO A 780 -19.02 -20.82 -14.32
CA PRO A 780 -18.69 -21.29 -15.67
C PRO A 780 -17.19 -21.20 -15.93
N ALA A 781 -16.62 -22.16 -16.67
CA ALA A 781 -15.21 -22.16 -17.03
C ALA A 781 -14.74 -20.88 -17.76
N SER A 782 -15.71 -20.12 -18.34
CA SER A 782 -15.46 -18.83 -18.98
C SER A 782 -15.49 -17.64 -18.01
N SER A 783 -15.86 -17.85 -16.74
CA SER A 783 -15.89 -16.81 -15.71
C SER A 783 -14.53 -16.68 -15.02
N PRO A 784 -14.07 -15.46 -14.70
CA PRO A 784 -12.87 -15.26 -13.88
C PRO A 784 -12.94 -15.94 -12.51
N LEU A 785 -14.14 -16.14 -11.96
CA LEU A 785 -14.34 -16.80 -10.68
C LEU A 785 -13.96 -18.29 -10.71
N SER A 786 -13.88 -18.93 -11.90
CA SER A 786 -13.40 -20.32 -12.03
C SER A 786 -11.91 -20.48 -11.70
N GLU A 787 -11.11 -19.38 -11.73
CA GLU A 787 -9.69 -19.38 -11.37
C GLU A 787 -9.46 -19.21 -9.86
N VAL A 788 -10.52 -18.94 -9.09
CA VAL A 788 -10.43 -18.71 -7.65
C VAL A 788 -10.26 -20.04 -6.91
N ASP A 789 -9.26 -20.13 -6.05
CA ASP A 789 -9.09 -21.28 -5.15
C ASP A 789 -10.17 -21.26 -4.05
N VAL A 790 -11.19 -22.09 -4.23
CA VAL A 790 -12.33 -22.20 -3.32
C VAL A 790 -11.91 -22.57 -1.89
N ALA A 791 -10.81 -23.34 -1.75
CA ALA A 791 -10.30 -23.74 -0.44
C ALA A 791 -9.80 -22.54 0.37
N ASN A 792 -9.19 -21.55 -0.28
CA ASN A 792 -8.74 -20.32 0.38
C ASN A 792 -9.91 -19.45 0.83
N VAL A 793 -11.00 -19.39 0.03
CA VAL A 793 -12.22 -18.66 0.40
C VAL A 793 -12.91 -19.32 1.59
N ALA A 794 -13.02 -20.65 1.58
CA ALA A 794 -13.57 -21.41 2.70
C ALA A 794 -12.74 -21.20 3.99
N GLU A 795 -11.41 -21.21 3.89
CA GLU A 795 -10.51 -20.97 5.03
C GLU A 795 -10.68 -19.56 5.62
N LEU A 796 -10.81 -18.54 4.76
CA LEU A 796 -11.09 -17.17 5.22
C LEU A 796 -12.42 -17.09 5.96
N LEU A 797 -13.50 -17.65 5.40
CA LEU A 797 -14.84 -17.59 6.01
C LEU A 797 -14.87 -18.35 7.35
N VAL A 798 -14.19 -19.49 7.45
CA VAL A 798 -14.00 -20.20 8.72
C VAL A 798 -13.21 -19.35 9.72
N ASP A 799 -12.15 -18.68 9.28
CA ASP A 799 -11.37 -17.80 10.17
C ASP A 799 -12.22 -16.63 10.69
N LEU A 800 -13.00 -15.97 9.83
CA LEU A 800 -13.87 -14.85 10.22
C LEU A 800 -14.99 -15.24 11.17
N THR A 801 -15.44 -16.49 11.15
CA THR A 801 -16.49 -17.00 12.05
C THR A 801 -15.96 -17.61 13.34
N ARG A 802 -14.64 -17.56 13.61
CA ARG A 802 -14.03 -18.14 14.82
C ARG A 802 -14.55 -17.52 16.11
N PRO A 803 -15.13 -18.32 17.03
CA PRO A 803 -15.58 -17.81 18.33
C PRO A 803 -14.44 -17.25 19.19
N SER A 804 -13.22 -17.83 19.07
CA SER A 804 -12.03 -17.36 19.80
C SER A 804 -11.55 -15.98 19.34
N GLY A 805 -11.94 -15.53 18.15
CA GLY A 805 -11.57 -14.24 17.57
C GLY A 805 -12.35 -13.03 18.09
N LEU A 806 -13.45 -13.25 18.82
CA LEU A 806 -14.28 -12.16 19.36
C LEU A 806 -13.52 -11.31 20.39
N ASN A 807 -13.57 -9.98 20.20
CA ASN A 807 -12.92 -9.01 21.09
C ASN A 807 -13.52 -8.99 22.50
N GLN A 808 -14.80 -9.29 22.64
CA GLN A 808 -15.52 -9.43 23.92
C GLN A 808 -16.12 -10.83 24.00
N ARG A 809 -15.56 -11.69 24.84
CA ARG A 809 -16.17 -12.99 25.13
C ARG A 809 -17.39 -12.79 26.04
N PRO A 810 -18.60 -13.19 25.65
CA PRO A 810 -19.74 -13.17 26.53
C PRO A 810 -19.49 -14.16 27.68
N GLN A 811 -19.33 -13.64 28.88
CA GLN A 811 -19.30 -14.46 30.10
C GLN A 811 -20.68 -15.09 30.26
N ASN A 812 -20.81 -16.40 30.15
CA ASN A 812 -22.04 -17.20 30.34
C ASN A 812 -23.00 -17.27 29.13
N TYR A 813 -22.56 -17.57 27.93
CA TYR A 813 -23.49 -17.96 26.88
C TYR A 813 -23.70 -19.49 26.90
N GLN A 814 -24.93 -19.93 27.24
CA GLN A 814 -25.38 -21.33 27.17
C GLN A 814 -26.11 -21.57 25.86
N GLY A 815 -25.41 -21.56 24.72
CA GLY A 815 -25.99 -21.80 23.40
C GLY A 815 -24.93 -22.24 22.41
N LEU A 816 -25.39 -22.75 21.25
CA LEU A 816 -24.52 -23.16 20.13
C LEU A 816 -23.62 -22.03 19.70
N THR A 817 -22.36 -22.33 19.46
CA THR A 817 -21.43 -21.37 18.86
C THR A 817 -21.70 -21.21 17.37
N VAL A 818 -21.18 -20.15 16.74
CA VAL A 818 -21.29 -19.95 15.29
C VAL A 818 -20.65 -21.12 14.52
N HIS A 819 -19.56 -21.68 15.04
CA HIS A 819 -18.91 -22.85 14.45
C HIS A 819 -19.71 -24.15 14.62
N ASP A 820 -20.52 -24.29 15.67
CA ASP A 820 -21.41 -25.44 15.83
C ASP A 820 -22.51 -25.42 14.78
N ASN A 821 -23.13 -24.24 14.55
CA ASN A 821 -24.12 -24.03 13.48
C ASN A 821 -23.53 -24.26 12.09
N LEU A 822 -22.36 -23.73 11.84
CA LEU A 822 -21.65 -23.94 10.57
C LEU A 822 -21.32 -25.42 10.33
N ALA A 823 -20.93 -26.16 11.38
CA ALA A 823 -20.68 -27.60 11.27
C ALA A 823 -21.94 -28.37 10.83
N LEU A 824 -23.11 -28.04 11.41
CA LEU A 824 -24.39 -28.63 11.00
C LEU A 824 -24.70 -28.35 9.54
N LYS A 825 -24.57 -27.08 9.11
CA LYS A 825 -24.82 -26.69 7.72
C LYS A 825 -23.89 -27.44 6.76
N ILE A 826 -22.60 -27.52 7.08
CA ILE A 826 -21.61 -28.24 6.27
C ILE A 826 -21.92 -29.75 6.23
N CYS A 827 -22.26 -30.38 7.34
CA CYS A 827 -22.60 -31.82 7.37
C CYS A 827 -23.84 -32.09 6.54
N ASN A 828 -24.89 -31.26 6.62
CA ASN A 828 -26.08 -31.40 5.82
C ASN A 828 -25.78 -31.23 4.32
N GLU A 829 -24.95 -30.27 3.92
CA GLU A 829 -24.55 -30.08 2.52
C GLU A 829 -23.77 -31.29 1.97
N ILE A 830 -22.86 -31.87 2.77
CA ILE A 830 -22.15 -33.12 2.39
C ILE A 830 -23.14 -34.27 2.22
N LEU A 831 -24.18 -34.35 3.06
CA LEU A 831 -25.17 -35.44 3.00
C LEU A 831 -26.18 -35.28 1.83
N MET A 832 -26.38 -34.07 1.30
CA MET A 832 -27.21 -33.80 0.12
C MET A 832 -26.60 -34.40 -1.14
N ASP A 833 -25.26 -34.29 -1.36
CA ASP A 833 -24.57 -34.99 -2.45
C ASP A 833 -23.20 -35.53 -1.98
N PRO A 834 -23.15 -36.75 -1.41
CA PRO A 834 -21.92 -37.36 -0.90
C PRO A 834 -20.88 -37.67 -1.99
N SER A 835 -21.25 -37.61 -3.27
CA SER A 835 -20.40 -37.92 -4.41
C SER A 835 -19.79 -36.69 -5.10
N ALA A 836 -20.23 -35.49 -4.72
CA ALA A 836 -19.74 -34.23 -5.31
C ALA A 836 -18.22 -34.04 -5.08
N PRO A 837 -17.50 -33.46 -6.03
CA PRO A 837 -16.06 -33.16 -5.88
C PRO A 837 -15.77 -32.16 -4.75
N ASP A 838 -16.76 -31.36 -4.38
CA ASP A 838 -16.70 -30.27 -3.40
C ASP A 838 -16.63 -30.78 -1.97
N VAL A 839 -17.03 -32.03 -1.71
CA VAL A 839 -17.04 -32.68 -0.39
C VAL A 839 -15.66 -32.60 0.28
N ARG A 840 -14.56 -32.61 -0.49
CA ARG A 840 -13.20 -32.44 0.07
C ARG A 840 -12.98 -31.08 0.72
N ILE A 841 -13.51 -30.01 0.13
CA ILE A 841 -13.37 -28.65 0.63
C ILE A 841 -14.20 -28.49 1.90
N TYR A 842 -15.45 -28.99 1.88
CA TYR A 842 -16.32 -29.03 3.05
C TYR A 842 -15.74 -29.83 4.21
N ALA A 843 -15.16 -31.01 3.94
CA ALA A 843 -14.50 -31.84 4.95
C ALA A 843 -13.25 -31.15 5.53
N LYS A 844 -12.49 -30.41 4.70
CA LYS A 844 -11.34 -29.60 5.17
C LYS A 844 -11.81 -28.43 6.06
N ALA A 845 -12.86 -27.74 5.66
CA ALA A 845 -13.46 -26.66 6.46
C ALA A 845 -13.93 -27.18 7.83
N LEU A 846 -14.62 -28.32 7.86
CA LEU A 846 -15.11 -28.97 9.07
C LEU A 846 -13.96 -29.31 10.06
N CYS A 847 -12.80 -29.73 9.55
CA CYS A 847 -11.60 -29.99 10.36
C CYS A 847 -11.01 -28.74 11.03
N SER A 848 -11.32 -27.56 10.52
CA SER A 848 -10.77 -26.27 10.96
C SER A 848 -11.66 -25.53 11.95
N LEU A 849 -12.88 -26.05 12.22
CA LEU A 849 -13.86 -25.45 13.13
C LEU A 849 -13.46 -25.64 14.60
N GLU A 850 -13.78 -24.63 15.43
CA GLU A 850 -13.68 -24.67 16.90
C GLU A 850 -15.03 -25.09 17.49
N LEU A 851 -15.23 -26.38 17.67
CA LEU A 851 -16.50 -26.96 18.11
C LEU A 851 -16.64 -26.95 19.64
N SER A 852 -17.85 -26.71 20.16
CA SER A 852 -18.14 -26.72 21.58
C SER A 852 -18.34 -28.15 22.12
N LYS A 853 -18.14 -28.35 23.43
CA LYS A 853 -18.29 -29.66 24.06
C LYS A 853 -19.73 -30.02 24.32
N ASP A 854 -20.63 -29.05 24.37
CA ASP A 854 -22.01 -29.22 24.76
C ASP A 854 -22.92 -29.75 23.64
N PHE A 855 -22.42 -29.74 22.40
CA PHE A 855 -23.16 -30.07 21.15
C PHE A 855 -22.64 -31.34 20.44
N THR A 856 -22.09 -32.30 21.17
CA THR A 856 -21.42 -33.46 20.56
C THR A 856 -22.37 -34.50 19.99
N LYS A 857 -23.60 -34.68 20.51
CA LYS A 857 -24.47 -35.80 20.16
C LYS A 857 -25.05 -35.70 18.76
N ASP A 858 -25.74 -34.61 18.44
CA ASP A 858 -26.38 -34.43 17.13
C ASP A 858 -25.34 -34.34 16.00
N LEU A 859 -24.18 -33.74 16.27
CA LEU A 859 -23.08 -33.69 15.30
C LEU A 859 -22.44 -35.07 15.09
N MET A 860 -22.35 -35.91 16.13
CA MET A 860 -21.82 -37.25 16.04
C MET A 860 -22.68 -38.15 15.16
N ASP A 861 -24.02 -38.06 15.27
CA ASP A 861 -24.94 -38.79 14.43
C ASP A 861 -24.80 -38.41 12.94
N LEU A 862 -24.66 -37.10 12.63
CA LEU A 862 -24.41 -36.63 11.26
C LEU A 862 -23.03 -37.06 10.73
N LEU A 863 -22.00 -37.08 11.58
CA LEU A 863 -20.66 -37.52 11.17
C LEU A 863 -20.65 -39.05 10.87
N GLU A 864 -21.45 -39.83 11.60
CA GLU A 864 -21.64 -41.26 11.33
C GLU A 864 -22.33 -41.50 9.99
N ASP A 865 -23.41 -40.76 9.72
CA ASP A 865 -24.07 -40.77 8.44
C ASP A 865 -23.14 -40.42 7.24
N ILE A 866 -22.28 -39.41 7.42
CA ILE A 866 -21.27 -39.04 6.41
C ILE A 866 -20.26 -40.17 6.19
N LEU A 867 -19.78 -40.83 7.26
CA LEU A 867 -18.85 -41.92 7.18
C LEU A 867 -19.44 -43.14 6.44
N GLU A 868 -20.76 -43.35 6.49
CA GLU A 868 -21.44 -44.43 5.76
C GLU A 868 -21.67 -44.08 4.27
N LYS A 869 -21.97 -42.82 3.95
CA LYS A 869 -22.43 -42.40 2.60
C LYS A 869 -21.27 -41.91 1.69
N VAL A 870 -20.23 -41.32 2.23
CA VAL A 870 -19.09 -40.79 1.47
C VAL A 870 -18.09 -41.89 1.12
N LYS A 871 -17.68 -41.97 -0.15
CA LYS A 871 -16.74 -43.00 -0.65
C LYS A 871 -15.28 -42.52 -0.72
N ASP A 872 -15.04 -41.22 -0.63
CA ASP A 872 -13.68 -40.65 -0.76
C ASP A 872 -12.85 -40.93 0.51
N LYS A 873 -11.77 -41.68 0.37
CA LYS A 873 -10.87 -42.08 1.47
C LYS A 873 -10.21 -40.88 2.18
N ILE A 874 -10.02 -39.75 1.48
CA ILE A 874 -9.39 -38.57 2.06
C ILE A 874 -10.41 -37.85 2.97
N CYS A 875 -11.64 -37.70 2.47
CA CYS A 875 -12.75 -37.13 3.25
C CYS A 875 -13.04 -37.95 4.49
N LEU A 876 -13.10 -39.29 4.35
CA LEU A 876 -13.33 -40.21 5.47
C LEU A 876 -12.30 -40.01 6.58
N LYS A 877 -11.00 -39.93 6.24
CA LYS A 877 -9.94 -39.66 7.23
C LYS A 877 -10.10 -38.29 7.91
N MET A 878 -10.55 -37.28 7.20
CA MET A 878 -10.79 -35.94 7.75
C MET A 878 -11.97 -35.98 8.73
N VAL A 879 -13.09 -36.58 8.34
CA VAL A 879 -14.29 -36.73 9.18
C VAL A 879 -14.00 -37.58 10.40
N GLU A 880 -13.28 -38.72 10.25
CA GLU A 880 -12.81 -39.55 11.39
C GLU A 880 -11.96 -38.75 12.36
N LYS A 881 -11.09 -37.86 11.86
CA LYS A 881 -10.28 -36.98 12.72
C LYS A 881 -11.15 -36.03 13.54
N VAL A 882 -12.18 -35.43 12.96
CA VAL A 882 -13.13 -34.57 13.66
C VAL A 882 -13.88 -35.38 14.72
N LYS A 883 -14.43 -36.54 14.37
CA LYS A 883 -15.13 -37.48 15.28
C LYS A 883 -14.22 -37.89 16.45
N ASN A 884 -12.96 -38.28 16.19
CA ASN A 884 -12.01 -38.62 17.23
C ASN A 884 -11.62 -37.46 18.15
N ASN A 885 -11.58 -36.24 17.63
CA ASN A 885 -11.29 -35.07 18.44
C ASN A 885 -12.45 -34.73 19.40
N LEU A 886 -13.69 -34.88 18.94
CA LEU A 886 -14.88 -34.70 19.76
C LEU A 886 -14.95 -35.80 20.85
N SER A 887 -14.70 -37.07 20.52
CA SER A 887 -14.71 -38.23 21.47
C SER A 887 -13.61 -38.17 22.52
N LYS A 888 -12.45 -37.57 22.21
CA LYS A 888 -11.35 -37.39 23.18
C LYS A 888 -11.61 -36.30 24.21
N GLY A 889 -12.49 -35.36 23.89
CA GLY A 889 -12.92 -34.30 24.84
C GLY A 889 -13.63 -34.84 26.10
N ASP A 890 -14.21 -36.04 26.04
CA ASP A 890 -14.92 -36.67 27.15
C ASP A 890 -14.04 -37.45 28.14
N ARG A 891 -12.73 -37.67 27.84
CA ARG A 891 -11.84 -38.54 28.63
C ARG A 891 -10.71 -37.85 29.40
N VAL A 892 -10.58 -36.53 29.41
CA VAL A 892 -9.47 -35.87 30.11
C VAL A 892 -9.97 -35.03 31.29
N GLY A 893 -10.36 -35.76 32.31
CA GLY A 893 -10.22 -35.32 33.71
C GLY A 893 -9.14 -36.17 34.34
N GLY A 894 -7.87 -35.85 34.22
CA GLY A 894 -6.79 -36.55 34.91
C GLY A 894 -5.49 -36.69 34.12
N HIS A 895 -4.47 -36.02 34.65
CA HIS A 895 -3.03 -36.20 34.47
C HIS A 895 -2.37 -35.94 33.09
N VAL A 896 -1.60 -34.88 33.11
CA VAL A 896 -0.51 -34.53 32.17
C VAL A 896 0.60 -35.57 32.23
N SER A 897 1.02 -36.11 31.08
CA SER A 897 2.41 -36.45 30.80
C SER A 897 2.67 -36.45 29.28
N LYS A 898 3.78 -35.86 28.94
CA LYS A 898 4.32 -35.68 27.60
C LYS A 898 4.73 -37.04 27.01
N GLU A 899 4.37 -37.30 25.77
CA GLU A 899 5.21 -38.09 24.87
C GLU A 899 5.00 -37.60 23.44
N ARG A 900 6.10 -37.27 22.79
CA ARG A 900 6.21 -36.94 21.37
C ARG A 900 6.43 -38.24 20.60
N ASP A 901 5.56 -38.50 19.64
CA ASP A 901 5.90 -39.40 18.55
C ASP A 901 5.77 -38.71 17.20
N LEU A 902 6.90 -38.73 16.51
CA LEU A 902 7.10 -38.24 15.15
C LEU A 902 6.47 -39.23 14.16
N VAL A 903 5.61 -38.76 13.30
CA VAL A 903 5.36 -39.38 11.99
C VAL A 903 5.48 -38.28 10.93
N GLU A 904 6.51 -38.38 10.11
CA GLU A 904 6.73 -37.60 8.92
C GLU A 904 5.61 -37.86 7.89
N VAL A 905 4.90 -36.82 7.48
CA VAL A 905 4.23 -36.80 6.19
C VAL A 905 4.60 -35.48 5.52
N THR A 906 5.29 -35.60 4.41
CA THR A 906 5.72 -34.55 3.52
C THR A 906 4.51 -33.88 2.87
N GLU A 907 4.28 -32.62 3.16
CA GLU A 907 3.50 -31.71 2.30
C GLU A 907 3.98 -30.26 2.44
N ASN A 908 4.01 -29.59 1.31
CA ASN A 908 4.44 -28.22 1.15
C ASN A 908 3.53 -27.26 1.93
N ASN A 909 4.10 -26.46 2.83
CA ASN A 909 3.37 -25.39 3.51
C ASN A 909 4.02 -24.05 3.25
N SER A 910 3.25 -23.22 2.59
CA SER A 910 3.39 -21.75 2.66
C SER A 910 2.88 -21.28 4.04
N GLY A 911 3.80 -20.94 4.92
CA GLY A 911 3.47 -20.53 6.29
C GLY A 911 3.03 -19.09 6.38
N CYS A 912 1.85 -18.89 6.93
CA CYS A 912 1.35 -17.61 7.39
C CYS A 912 1.62 -17.47 8.90
N ASN A 913 2.41 -16.47 9.31
CA ASN A 913 2.75 -16.20 10.71
C ASN A 913 1.69 -15.31 11.39
N LYS A 914 1.23 -15.73 12.54
CA LYS A 914 0.37 -14.98 13.46
C LYS A 914 1.11 -13.80 14.12
N PRO A 915 0.47 -12.67 14.39
CA PRO A 915 0.98 -11.66 15.32
C PRO A 915 0.59 -12.00 16.75
N SER A 916 1.57 -12.12 17.63
CA SER A 916 1.37 -12.18 19.09
C SER A 916 1.18 -10.78 19.66
N SER A 917 0.03 -10.55 20.28
CA SER A 917 -0.27 -9.37 21.11
C SER A 917 0.36 -9.55 22.49
N SER A 918 1.23 -8.63 22.89
CA SER A 918 1.69 -8.51 24.28
C SER A 918 0.91 -7.41 25.00
N THR A 919 0.22 -7.81 26.03
CA THR A 919 -0.48 -6.97 27.02
C THR A 919 0.54 -6.39 28.01
N TYR A 920 0.52 -5.09 28.19
CA TYR A 920 1.25 -4.43 29.28
C TYR A 920 0.46 -4.51 30.59
N GLN A 921 1.09 -4.98 31.65
CA GLN A 921 0.72 -4.65 33.03
C GLN A 921 1.95 -4.08 33.73
N ASN A 922 1.76 -2.90 34.32
CA ASN A 922 2.70 -2.22 35.19
C ASN A 922 2.79 -2.94 36.56
N GLU A 923 4.01 -3.15 37.05
CA GLU A 923 4.30 -3.11 38.46
C GLU A 923 5.73 -2.57 38.71
N GLU A 924 5.81 -1.59 39.58
CA GLU A 924 7.03 -0.94 40.05
C GLU A 924 7.83 -1.86 40.96
N GLY A 925 9.14 -1.83 40.85
CA GLY A 925 10.04 -2.49 41.77
C GLY A 925 11.51 -2.24 41.52
N ASN A 926 12.07 -1.17 42.11
CA ASN A 926 13.51 -0.86 42.18
C ASN A 926 14.36 -2.06 42.64
N LYS A 927 15.46 -2.29 41.89
CA LYS A 927 16.79 -2.61 42.47
C LYS A 927 17.90 -2.48 41.41
N GLU A 928 18.88 -1.65 41.77
CA GLU A 928 20.20 -1.52 41.13
C GLU A 928 20.93 -2.86 41.07
N ILE A 929 21.51 -3.18 39.91
CA ILE A 929 22.73 -4.01 39.79
C ILE A 929 23.45 -3.60 38.50
N THR A 930 24.73 -3.32 38.65
CA THR A 930 25.76 -2.90 37.71
C THR A 930 25.87 -3.71 36.39
N PRO A 931 26.35 -3.07 35.29
CA PRO A 931 26.39 -3.71 33.97
C PRO A 931 27.62 -4.61 33.82
N THR A 932 27.36 -5.83 33.38
CA THR A 932 28.35 -6.70 32.75
C THR A 932 28.35 -6.49 31.25
N GLU A 933 29.54 -6.28 30.72
CA GLU A 933 29.89 -6.05 29.34
C GLU A 933 29.29 -7.12 28.42
N GLU A 934 28.34 -6.74 27.56
CA GLU A 934 28.00 -7.49 26.35
C GLU A 934 29.01 -7.18 25.27
N THR A 935 29.79 -8.17 24.89
CA THR A 935 30.70 -8.12 23.76
C THR A 935 29.88 -7.93 22.48
N GLU A 936 29.96 -6.72 21.94
CA GLU A 936 29.50 -6.39 20.58
C GLU A 936 30.22 -7.28 19.56
N ASN A 937 29.46 -8.17 18.92
CA ASN A 937 29.85 -8.76 17.65
C ASN A 937 29.71 -7.69 16.56
N THR A 938 30.76 -6.90 16.38
CA THR A 938 30.90 -6.02 15.22
C THR A 938 30.84 -6.88 13.93
N PRO A 939 29.97 -6.54 12.98
CA PRO A 939 30.05 -7.11 11.64
C PRO A 939 31.34 -6.62 11.00
N LEU A 940 32.10 -7.55 10.49
CA LEU A 940 33.29 -7.29 9.67
C LEU A 940 32.95 -6.26 8.59
N LYS A 941 33.60 -5.11 8.64
CA LYS A 941 33.55 -4.11 7.55
C LYS A 941 33.90 -4.81 6.24
N PRO A 942 33.07 -4.69 5.18
CA PRO A 942 33.48 -5.18 3.88
C PRO A 942 34.67 -4.32 3.40
N ARG A 943 35.80 -4.96 3.19
CA ARG A 943 36.94 -4.34 2.51
C ARG A 943 36.51 -4.03 1.07
N SER A 944 36.85 -2.84 0.60
CA SER A 944 36.62 -2.40 -0.76
C SER A 944 37.21 -3.42 -1.74
N THR A 945 36.39 -4.08 -2.51
CA THR A 945 36.81 -4.99 -3.56
C THR A 945 37.29 -4.16 -4.75
N ARG A 946 38.61 -4.12 -4.94
CA ARG A 946 39.17 -3.75 -6.25
C ARG A 946 38.93 -4.94 -7.19
N SER A 947 38.12 -4.73 -8.22
CA SER A 947 37.93 -5.67 -9.30
C SER A 947 39.26 -5.92 -10.02
N ARG A 948 39.67 -7.18 -10.08
CA ARG A 948 40.71 -7.62 -11.00
C ARG A 948 40.13 -7.80 -12.39
N ALA A 949 40.61 -6.96 -13.33
CA ALA A 949 40.41 -7.20 -14.72
C ALA A 949 41.23 -8.43 -15.15
N ALA A 950 40.56 -9.46 -15.63
CA ALA A 950 41.21 -10.57 -16.31
C ALA A 950 41.87 -10.04 -17.59
N LYS A 951 43.19 -10.10 -17.66
CA LYS A 951 43.94 -9.87 -18.91
C LYS A 951 43.81 -11.12 -19.80
N GLY A 952 42.86 -11.06 -20.71
CA GLY A 952 42.80 -11.98 -21.84
C GLY A 952 43.81 -11.54 -22.91
N LEU A 953 44.81 -12.37 -23.14
CA LEU A 953 45.73 -12.26 -24.27
C LEU A 953 44.97 -12.47 -25.59
N ARG A 954 44.93 -11.46 -26.46
CA ARG A 954 44.73 -11.64 -27.90
C ARG A 954 45.94 -11.20 -28.68
N LYS A 955 46.53 -12.18 -29.34
CA LYS A 955 47.46 -11.97 -30.46
C LYS A 955 46.71 -11.55 -31.74
N GLY A 956 47.21 -10.50 -32.34
CA GLY A 956 47.52 -10.44 -33.76
C GLY A 956 46.44 -9.93 -34.69
N GLY A 957 46.68 -8.77 -35.26
CA GLY A 957 46.66 -8.66 -36.72
C GLY A 957 45.92 -7.49 -37.31
N VAL A 958 46.73 -6.43 -37.66
CA VAL A 958 46.72 -5.65 -38.93
C VAL A 958 45.56 -4.65 -39.18
N GLN A 959 45.93 -3.37 -39.05
CA GLN A 959 45.76 -2.18 -39.93
C GLN A 959 44.56 -2.14 -40.90
N THR A 960 43.82 -1.07 -40.96
CA THR A 960 44.04 0.17 -41.72
C THR A 960 42.88 1.18 -41.53
N GLU A 961 43.24 2.37 -41.21
CA GLU A 961 42.90 3.71 -41.74
C GLU A 961 41.52 4.06 -42.30
N HIS A 962 41.09 5.21 -41.81
CA HIS A 962 40.56 6.42 -42.48
C HIS A 962 39.08 6.71 -42.54
N ARG A 963 38.80 7.87 -41.99
CA ARG A 963 38.08 9.08 -42.47
C ARG A 963 36.55 9.20 -42.25
N ARG A 964 36.30 10.24 -41.43
CA ARG A 964 35.46 11.46 -41.69
C ARG A 964 34.18 11.37 -42.52
N GLY A 965 33.15 11.99 -42.01
CA GLY A 965 32.18 12.77 -42.76
C GLY A 965 30.77 12.50 -42.29
N SER A 966 30.18 13.35 -41.50
CA SER A 966 29.35 14.49 -41.85
C SER A 966 28.04 14.16 -42.58
N SER A 967 26.94 14.45 -41.83
CA SER A 967 25.73 15.17 -42.24
C SER A 967 24.63 14.52 -43.10
N ARG A 968 23.44 14.69 -42.53
CA ARG A 968 22.20 15.19 -43.16
C ARG A 968 21.30 14.26 -43.97
N ASN A 969 20.07 14.30 -43.47
CA ASN A 969 18.78 14.46 -44.17
C ASN A 969 18.13 13.29 -44.90
N ALA A 970 17.00 12.94 -44.32
CA ALA A 970 15.63 13.06 -44.91
C ALA A 970 15.15 11.99 -45.90
N VAL A 971 13.91 11.60 -45.61
CA VAL A 971 12.80 11.34 -46.55
C VAL A 971 12.60 9.92 -47.09
N SER A 972 11.49 9.36 -46.52
CA SER A 972 10.37 8.68 -47.19
C SER A 972 10.57 7.38 -48.01
N GLU A 973 9.57 6.56 -47.72
CA GLU A 973 8.76 5.69 -48.58
C GLU A 973 9.13 4.23 -48.81
N SER A 974 8.17 3.45 -48.36
CA SER A 974 7.47 2.30 -49.00
C SER A 974 8.27 1.07 -49.42
N GLY A 975 7.73 -0.07 -49.01
CA GLY A 975 7.72 -1.23 -49.86
C GLY A 975 8.00 -2.59 -49.22
N SER A 976 6.91 -3.32 -48.92
CA SER A 976 6.70 -4.79 -49.06
C SER A 976 7.71 -5.81 -48.56
N GLY A 977 7.28 -6.58 -47.60
CA GLY A 977 7.21 -8.03 -47.68
C GLY A 977 8.47 -8.89 -47.53
N ARG A 978 8.58 -9.57 -46.42
CA ARG A 978 8.76 -11.04 -46.35
C ARG A 978 8.90 -11.53 -44.92
N GLU A 979 8.09 -12.52 -44.60
CA GLU A 979 8.09 -13.33 -43.37
C GLU A 979 9.47 -13.97 -43.16
N ILE A 980 9.98 -13.86 -41.90
CA ILE A 980 10.91 -14.83 -41.31
C ILE A 980 10.42 -15.13 -39.90
N GLN A 981 10.07 -16.39 -39.71
CA GLN A 981 9.66 -16.99 -38.43
C GLN A 981 10.79 -16.86 -37.42
N GLN A 982 10.45 -16.36 -36.21
CA GLN A 982 11.27 -16.47 -35.02
C GLN A 982 10.56 -17.29 -33.95
N PRO A 983 11.30 -17.99 -33.08
CA PRO A 983 10.76 -19.00 -32.17
C PRO A 983 9.98 -18.40 -31.00
N ILE A 984 8.93 -19.11 -30.65
CA ILE A 984 7.96 -18.81 -29.59
C ILE A 984 8.64 -18.81 -28.23
N SER A 985 8.84 -17.65 -27.63
CA SER A 985 9.09 -17.53 -26.21
C SER A 985 7.74 -17.43 -25.50
N LEU A 986 7.45 -18.38 -24.62
CA LEU A 986 6.30 -18.35 -23.70
C LEU A 986 6.49 -17.21 -22.68
N ALA A 987 6.16 -15.99 -23.09
CA ALA A 987 5.90 -14.91 -22.14
C ALA A 987 4.40 -14.96 -21.79
N HIS A 988 4.07 -15.17 -20.53
CA HIS A 988 2.72 -14.98 -20.01
C HIS A 988 2.31 -13.52 -20.31
N SER A 989 1.54 -13.34 -21.38
CA SER A 989 0.98 -12.05 -21.73
C SER A 989 -0.09 -11.67 -20.71
N ARG A 990 0.09 -10.53 -20.03
CA ARG A 990 -0.96 -9.92 -19.21
C ARG A 990 -2.22 -9.73 -20.07
N PRO A 991 -3.42 -10.06 -19.57
CA PRO A 991 -4.64 -9.90 -20.32
C PRO A 991 -4.86 -8.45 -20.73
N SER A 992 -5.24 -8.24 -21.99
CA SER A 992 -5.50 -6.92 -22.56
C SER A 992 -6.72 -6.26 -21.85
N ARG A 993 -6.82 -4.91 -21.93
CA ARG A 993 -7.94 -4.15 -21.35
C ARG A 993 -9.31 -4.68 -21.79
N ARG A 994 -9.44 -5.15 -23.04
CA ARG A 994 -10.69 -5.73 -23.60
C ARG A 994 -11.04 -7.06 -22.93
N THR A 995 -10.06 -7.90 -22.63
CA THR A 995 -10.30 -9.16 -21.91
C THR A 995 -10.69 -8.93 -20.47
N LYS A 996 -10.09 -7.94 -19.77
CA LYS A 996 -10.48 -7.54 -18.40
C LYS A 996 -11.93 -7.04 -18.36
N THR A 997 -12.34 -6.20 -19.31
CA THR A 997 -13.72 -5.68 -19.39
C THR A 997 -14.73 -6.80 -19.63
N ALA A 998 -14.44 -7.73 -20.56
CA ALA A 998 -15.28 -8.88 -20.81
C ALA A 998 -15.36 -9.82 -19.59
N ALA A 999 -14.26 -10.01 -18.87
CA ALA A 999 -14.23 -10.80 -17.65
C ALA A 999 -15.09 -10.18 -16.53
N LEU A 1000 -15.01 -8.84 -16.34
CA LEU A 1000 -15.83 -8.12 -15.38
C LEU A 1000 -17.33 -8.22 -15.71
N ALA A 1001 -17.70 -8.10 -16.99
CA ALA A 1001 -19.09 -8.27 -17.43
C ALA A 1001 -19.63 -9.67 -17.14
N LYS A 1002 -18.81 -10.72 -17.33
CA LYS A 1002 -19.18 -12.09 -16.97
C LYS A 1002 -19.33 -12.27 -15.46
N THR A 1003 -18.39 -11.73 -14.67
CA THR A 1003 -18.47 -11.74 -13.21
C THR A 1003 -19.73 -11.04 -12.72
N ARG A 1004 -20.14 -9.94 -13.38
CA ARG A 1004 -21.40 -9.25 -13.09
C ARG A 1004 -22.60 -10.17 -13.24
N MET A 1005 -22.67 -10.96 -14.35
CA MET A 1005 -23.76 -11.92 -14.55
C MET A 1005 -23.79 -13.02 -13.48
N ASP A 1006 -22.61 -13.47 -13.02
CA ASP A 1006 -22.51 -14.48 -11.98
C ASP A 1006 -22.87 -13.92 -10.60
N LEU A 1007 -22.47 -12.68 -10.30
CA LEU A 1007 -22.77 -12.01 -9.03
C LEU A 1007 -24.22 -11.54 -8.92
N SER A 1008 -24.86 -11.14 -10.03
CA SER A 1008 -26.28 -10.74 -10.02
C SER A 1008 -27.20 -11.90 -9.66
N LYS A 1009 -26.84 -13.14 -10.01
CA LYS A 1009 -27.59 -14.34 -9.62
C LYS A 1009 -27.71 -14.54 -8.12
N LEU A 1010 -26.81 -13.94 -7.34
CA LEU A 1010 -26.86 -13.97 -5.87
C LEU A 1010 -27.97 -13.05 -5.32
N LEU A 1011 -28.28 -11.96 -6.03
CA LEU A 1011 -29.27 -10.97 -5.61
C LEU A 1011 -30.68 -11.31 -6.11
N ASP A 1012 -30.81 -12.04 -7.24
CA ASP A 1012 -32.10 -12.33 -7.90
C ASP A 1012 -32.79 -13.60 -7.39
N LYS A 1013 -32.19 -14.33 -6.44
CA LYS A 1013 -32.75 -15.59 -5.90
C LYS A 1013 -33.49 -15.42 -4.56
N GLU A 1014 -34.30 -14.37 -4.37
CA GLU A 1014 -35.30 -14.28 -3.28
C GLU A 1014 -36.72 -14.43 -3.76
#